data_9d01a7848a051a418c0ba7c7b8a22f2c
#
_entry.id   9d01a7848a051a418c0ba7c7b8a22f2c
#
_cell.length_a   1.000
_cell.length_b   1.000
_cell.length_c   1.000
_cell.angle_alpha   90.00
_cell.angle_beta   90.00
_cell.angle_gamma   90.00
#
_symmetry.space_group_name_H-M   'P 1'
#
loop_
_entity.id
_entity.type
_entity.pdbx_description
1 polymer ?
#
loop_
_entity_poly.entity_id
_entity_poly.type
_entity_poly.pdbx_seq_one_letter_code
_entity_poly.pdbx_strand_id
1 'polypeptide(L)'
;MEIKGSLDIISRTYGILQNSVSKYKKILGRPLTASEKILVGHIHNSNINREIQSGSDYIFLDPDRVALQDVTGQMTLLQFMQSGLNSVVVPTTVHCDHLIQARTGGEADTKLALYENNEVYKFLESSSRKYGLGFWKPGSGIIHQVVLENYAFPGGLIIGTDSHTPNAGGLGMIAIGVGGLDAAEVMAGMSWELLYPKRIGVFLTGKLNGWTSPKDIILYVASKLTVYGGTNRIIEYFGPGSRTISCTGKATITNMGAEIGATCSIFSYDNKMETYLRATKREGIADLANKYRDLFTLDKEIEREITKEREKAQHYFDQLIEIDLSSLEPYIVGPHTPDLARPISKMAGEVNKNNYLDTISVALIGSCTNSSYEDMSRASDIAEQAKSKGVKVKVPLQITPGSEMIRGTIERDGQMKALKDIGANVLANACGPCIGQWNRPELKKGEPNTIVTSYNRNFPGRNDGSRETMNFIGSPELVIALALGGRLSFNPLIDELTATDGTKFKLIPPKVAPEIPSNGFVYTQDVYLPPTKESQNVDVLIDPNSSRLQKLEPFPQWDGNDFEKLPILVKIKGKCTTDHISPAGPWLMYRGHLDKISDNLLLGAVNAFHEDQVGKGKNIINHEMELLPYIAREYKSRKIKWIIIGDSNYGEGSSREHAAMTPRYLGCCAVISRSFARIHETNLKKQGILALTFVNPNDYDKILEDDRLSILGLKNLQEGKHLTCIIHHSNATDDEILLKHSYNSSQIEWFKAGSALNLMRSK
;
A
#
# COMPACT_ATOMS: atom_id res chain seq x y z
N MET A 1 14.94 20.06 10.38
CA MET A 1 15.74 18.91 10.89
C MET A 1 16.45 18.30 9.70
N GLU A 2 17.74 18.52 9.58
CA GLU A 2 18.52 17.95 8.48
C GLU A 2 18.71 16.46 8.77
N ILE A 3 18.15 15.59 7.90
CA ILE A 3 18.39 14.15 8.01
C ILE A 3 19.79 13.91 7.47
N LYS A 4 20.76 13.77 8.36
CA LYS A 4 22.18 13.54 8.01
C LYS A 4 22.29 12.37 7.01
N GLY A 5 22.99 12.60 5.90
CA GLY A 5 23.26 11.60 4.86
C GLY A 5 22.30 11.61 3.66
N SER A 6 21.21 12.39 3.66
CA SER A 6 20.28 12.43 2.52
C SER A 6 20.89 12.97 1.24
N LEU A 7 21.72 14.02 1.31
CA LEU A 7 22.35 14.63 0.13
C LEU A 7 23.37 13.69 -0.53
N ASP A 8 24.15 12.94 0.25
CA ASP A 8 25.14 11.99 -0.28
C ASP A 8 24.45 10.82 -1.01
N ILE A 9 23.36 10.30 -0.42
CA ILE A 9 22.55 9.24 -1.04
C ILE A 9 21.97 9.75 -2.37
N ILE A 10 21.35 10.92 -2.38
CA ILE A 10 20.73 11.51 -3.57
C ILE A 10 21.77 11.80 -4.64
N SER A 11 22.92 12.36 -4.27
CA SER A 11 24.00 12.62 -5.20
C SER A 11 24.52 11.33 -5.86
N ARG A 12 24.66 10.25 -5.08
CA ARG A 12 25.05 8.93 -5.60
C ARG A 12 23.97 8.37 -6.52
N THR A 13 22.70 8.42 -6.13
CA THR A 13 21.58 7.99 -6.97
C THR A 13 21.59 8.73 -8.31
N TYR A 14 21.75 10.05 -8.32
CA TYR A 14 21.78 10.83 -9.56
C TYR A 14 22.98 10.48 -10.44
N GLY A 15 24.14 10.17 -9.85
CA GLY A 15 25.30 9.68 -10.60
C GLY A 15 25.03 8.34 -11.30
N ILE A 16 24.33 7.42 -10.63
CA ILE A 16 23.94 6.13 -11.22
C ILE A 16 22.87 6.35 -12.31
N LEU A 17 21.86 7.17 -12.05
CA LEU A 17 20.83 7.53 -13.04
C LEU A 17 21.46 8.07 -14.32
N GLN A 18 22.40 9.01 -14.20
CA GLN A 18 23.05 9.62 -15.35
C GLN A 18 23.67 8.59 -16.29
N ASN A 19 24.39 7.63 -15.74
CA ASN A 19 25.04 6.55 -16.51
C ASN A 19 24.01 5.61 -17.13
N SER A 20 23.05 5.12 -16.33
CA SER A 20 22.05 4.14 -16.76
C SER A 20 21.10 4.72 -17.81
N VAL A 21 20.60 5.94 -17.62
CA VAL A 21 19.75 6.64 -18.59
C VAL A 21 20.46 6.86 -19.91
N SER A 22 21.73 7.33 -19.86
CA SER A 22 22.53 7.52 -21.08
C SER A 22 22.72 6.21 -21.85
N LYS A 23 23.01 5.13 -21.14
CA LYS A 23 23.17 3.79 -21.73
C LYS A 23 21.86 3.31 -22.36
N TYR A 24 20.73 3.43 -21.64
CA TYR A 24 19.44 2.93 -22.10
C TYR A 24 18.88 3.75 -23.28
N LYS A 25 19.09 5.07 -23.30
CA LYS A 25 18.78 5.91 -24.48
C LYS A 25 19.47 5.42 -25.75
N LYS A 26 20.77 5.03 -25.66
CA LYS A 26 21.52 4.47 -26.79
C LYS A 26 20.96 3.13 -27.26
N ILE A 27 20.51 2.28 -26.33
CA ILE A 27 19.90 0.97 -26.66
C ILE A 27 18.58 1.15 -27.40
N LEU A 28 17.71 2.06 -26.92
CA LEU A 28 16.39 2.26 -27.50
C LEU A 28 16.37 3.17 -28.73
N GLY A 29 17.36 4.06 -28.87
CA GLY A 29 17.42 5.04 -29.98
C GLY A 29 16.27 6.05 -29.97
N ARG A 30 15.58 6.27 -28.84
CA ARG A 30 14.43 7.16 -28.70
C ARG A 30 14.43 7.95 -27.38
N PRO A 31 13.61 9.02 -27.28
CA PRO A 31 13.35 9.71 -26.02
C PRO A 31 12.72 8.77 -24.98
N LEU A 32 12.91 9.09 -23.68
CA LEU A 32 12.43 8.30 -22.54
C LEU A 32 11.40 9.05 -21.70
N THR A 33 10.45 8.32 -21.16
CA THR A 33 9.52 8.83 -20.14
C THR A 33 10.22 9.01 -18.79
N ALA A 34 9.63 9.77 -17.87
CA ALA A 34 10.22 9.98 -16.55
C ALA A 34 10.34 8.66 -15.78
N SER A 35 9.29 7.84 -15.81
CA SER A 35 9.27 6.53 -15.15
C SER A 35 10.30 5.55 -15.73
N GLU A 36 10.51 5.53 -17.05
CA GLU A 36 11.58 4.73 -17.67
C GLU A 36 12.95 5.10 -17.13
N LYS A 37 13.26 6.40 -17.11
CA LYS A 37 14.55 6.90 -16.63
C LYS A 37 14.83 6.50 -15.19
N ILE A 38 13.84 6.69 -14.31
CA ILE A 38 14.00 6.39 -12.89
C ILE A 38 14.15 4.87 -12.68
N LEU A 39 13.29 4.05 -13.29
CA LEU A 39 13.40 2.59 -13.16
C LEU A 39 14.74 2.05 -13.63
N VAL A 40 15.19 2.46 -14.84
CA VAL A 40 16.48 1.95 -15.35
C VAL A 40 17.67 2.44 -14.54
N GLY A 41 17.54 3.60 -13.88
CA GLY A 41 18.54 4.12 -12.95
C GLY A 41 18.70 3.29 -11.67
N HIS A 42 17.68 2.53 -11.30
CA HIS A 42 17.68 1.70 -10.08
C HIS A 42 17.85 0.20 -10.36
N ILE A 43 18.12 -0.20 -11.62
CA ILE A 43 18.40 -1.61 -11.93
C ILE A 43 19.70 -2.03 -11.24
N HIS A 44 19.62 -3.13 -10.51
CA HIS A 44 20.73 -3.72 -9.78
C HIS A 44 21.97 -3.88 -10.63
N ASN A 45 23.11 -3.38 -10.14
CA ASN A 45 24.40 -3.38 -10.83
C ASN A 45 24.37 -2.73 -12.23
N SER A 46 23.38 -1.90 -12.55
CA SER A 46 23.20 -1.27 -13.88
C SER A 46 23.30 -2.27 -15.04
N ASN A 47 22.81 -3.50 -14.80
CA ASN A 47 22.88 -4.59 -15.78
C ASN A 47 21.83 -4.44 -16.88
N ILE A 48 22.03 -3.45 -17.75
CA ILE A 48 21.14 -3.13 -18.86
C ILE A 48 21.94 -3.35 -20.15
N ASN A 49 21.58 -4.36 -20.93
CA ASN A 49 22.27 -4.75 -22.18
C ASN A 49 21.34 -4.91 -23.38
N ARG A 50 20.03 -4.79 -23.20
CA ARG A 50 18.99 -4.88 -24.22
C ARG A 50 17.79 -4.01 -23.84
N GLU A 51 16.84 -3.88 -24.75
CA GLU A 51 15.52 -3.36 -24.44
C GLU A 51 14.80 -4.25 -23.42
N ILE A 52 14.13 -3.62 -22.46
CA ILE A 52 13.32 -4.28 -21.43
C ILE A 52 11.86 -4.25 -21.86
N GLN A 53 11.25 -5.42 -21.98
CA GLN A 53 9.88 -5.56 -22.48
C GLN A 53 8.86 -5.37 -21.36
N SER A 54 8.02 -4.33 -21.46
CA SER A 54 6.96 -4.05 -20.50
C SER A 54 5.94 -5.20 -20.42
N GLY A 55 5.61 -5.60 -19.20
CA GLY A 55 4.62 -6.65 -18.94
C GLY A 55 5.13 -8.08 -19.11
N SER A 56 6.41 -8.29 -19.46
CA SER A 56 7.00 -9.62 -19.63
C SER A 56 8.34 -9.80 -18.93
N ASP A 57 9.22 -8.79 -18.96
CA ASP A 57 10.52 -8.89 -18.32
C ASP A 57 10.47 -8.57 -16.82
N TYR A 58 11.23 -9.29 -16.03
CA TYR A 58 11.48 -8.98 -14.62
C TYR A 58 12.77 -8.19 -14.49
N ILE A 59 12.74 -7.17 -13.64
CA ILE A 59 13.88 -6.35 -13.28
C ILE A 59 14.14 -6.45 -11.78
N PHE A 60 15.41 -6.38 -11.39
CA PHE A 60 15.84 -6.30 -10.00
C PHE A 60 16.26 -4.87 -9.71
N LEU A 61 15.63 -4.26 -8.71
CA LEU A 61 15.79 -2.85 -8.36
C LEU A 61 16.46 -2.69 -7.00
N ASP A 62 17.26 -1.65 -6.87
CA ASP A 62 17.86 -1.24 -5.60
C ASP A 62 17.15 0.03 -5.09
N PRO A 63 16.14 -0.09 -4.20
CA PRO A 63 15.47 1.07 -3.63
C PRO A 63 16.39 1.93 -2.78
N ASP A 64 16.18 3.26 -2.83
CA ASP A 64 16.93 4.21 -2.00
C ASP A 64 16.47 4.22 -0.54
N ARG A 65 15.20 3.88 -0.29
CA ARG A 65 14.58 3.95 1.03
C ARG A 65 13.48 2.91 1.23
N VAL A 66 13.24 2.61 2.52
CA VAL A 66 12.10 1.80 2.97
C VAL A 66 11.31 2.58 4.02
N ALA A 67 9.97 2.57 3.93
CA ALA A 67 9.07 3.13 4.92
C ALA A 67 8.14 2.04 5.48
N LEU A 68 8.10 1.91 6.80
CA LEU A 68 7.29 0.94 7.53
C LEU A 68 6.21 1.64 8.33
N GLN A 69 4.95 1.18 8.26
CA GLN A 69 3.92 1.59 9.21
C GLN A 69 3.85 0.61 10.39
N ASP A 70 3.25 1.01 11.50
CA ASP A 70 3.34 0.32 12.78
C ASP A 70 2.62 -1.05 12.88
N VAL A 71 1.67 -1.36 11.98
CA VAL A 71 1.00 -2.66 11.97
C VAL A 71 1.81 -3.71 11.21
N THR A 72 2.16 -3.43 9.94
CA THR A 72 2.92 -4.36 9.10
C THR A 72 4.40 -4.35 9.43
N GLY A 73 4.93 -3.23 9.94
CA GLY A 73 6.30 -3.08 10.38
C GLY A 73 6.70 -4.05 11.50
N GLN A 74 5.74 -4.51 12.32
CA GLN A 74 6.01 -5.50 13.36
C GLN A 74 6.61 -6.79 12.76
N MET A 75 5.88 -7.42 11.83
CA MET A 75 6.37 -8.66 11.20
C MET A 75 7.58 -8.41 10.30
N THR A 76 7.64 -7.25 9.64
CA THR A 76 8.80 -6.86 8.83
C THR A 76 10.09 -6.83 9.66
N LEU A 77 10.07 -6.21 10.84
CA LEU A 77 11.22 -6.15 11.75
C LEU A 77 11.56 -7.52 12.33
N LEU A 78 10.56 -8.31 12.72
CA LEU A 78 10.77 -9.68 13.18
C LEU A 78 11.43 -10.55 12.10
N GLN A 79 11.04 -10.40 10.85
CA GLN A 79 11.69 -11.08 9.72
C GLN A 79 13.09 -10.53 9.46
N PHE A 80 13.30 -9.20 9.50
CA PHE A 80 14.62 -8.61 9.35
C PHE A 80 15.61 -9.15 10.40
N MET A 81 15.17 -9.36 11.65
CA MET A 81 16.00 -9.95 12.71
C MET A 81 16.55 -11.34 12.33
N GLN A 82 15.85 -12.11 11.49
CA GLN A 82 16.31 -13.41 11.02
C GLN A 82 17.53 -13.29 10.08
N SER A 83 17.75 -12.15 9.43
CA SER A 83 18.93 -11.92 8.59
C SER A 83 20.25 -11.96 9.37
N GLY A 84 20.19 -11.74 10.70
CA GLY A 84 21.38 -11.67 11.56
C GLY A 84 22.21 -10.39 11.42
N LEU A 85 21.78 -9.43 10.61
CA LEU A 85 22.47 -8.17 10.40
C LEU A 85 22.37 -7.27 11.63
N ASN A 86 23.43 -6.51 11.90
CA ASN A 86 23.48 -5.58 13.02
C ASN A 86 22.80 -4.22 12.72
N SER A 87 22.59 -3.89 11.46
CA SER A 87 21.92 -2.67 11.00
C SER A 87 21.30 -2.88 9.62
N VAL A 88 20.32 -2.04 9.27
CA VAL A 88 19.77 -1.99 7.93
C VAL A 88 20.80 -1.51 6.91
N VAL A 89 20.77 -2.07 5.72
CA VAL A 89 21.62 -1.67 4.59
C VAL A 89 21.01 -0.47 3.85
N VAL A 90 19.69 -0.49 3.70
CA VAL A 90 18.93 0.57 3.06
C VAL A 90 18.27 1.45 4.13
N PRO A 91 18.40 2.79 4.05
CA PRO A 91 17.77 3.71 4.97
C PRO A 91 16.29 3.45 5.16
N THR A 92 15.89 3.18 6.40
CA THR A 92 14.53 2.74 6.75
C THR A 92 13.95 3.62 7.86
N THR A 93 12.66 3.88 7.80
CA THR A 93 11.91 4.59 8.83
C THR A 93 10.66 3.84 9.25
N VAL A 94 10.32 3.93 10.55
CA VAL A 94 9.08 3.40 11.13
C VAL A 94 8.17 4.57 11.49
N HIS A 95 6.89 4.45 11.17
CA HIS A 95 5.88 5.48 11.39
C HIS A 95 4.69 4.90 12.16
N CYS A 96 4.32 5.53 13.28
CA CYS A 96 3.27 5.03 14.18
C CYS A 96 1.95 5.78 13.94
N ASP A 97 1.21 5.41 12.90
CA ASP A 97 0.01 6.09 12.45
C ASP A 97 -1.24 5.20 12.23
N HIS A 98 -1.10 3.88 12.41
CA HIS A 98 -2.20 2.93 12.14
C HIS A 98 -2.87 2.38 13.42
N LEU A 99 -2.21 2.42 14.58
CA LEU A 99 -2.72 1.84 15.84
C LEU A 99 -3.50 2.84 16.70
N ILE A 100 -3.68 4.09 16.26
CA ILE A 100 -4.46 5.09 16.98
C ILE A 100 -5.92 5.00 16.52
N GLN A 101 -6.81 4.60 17.43
CA GLN A 101 -8.24 4.52 17.16
C GLN A 101 -8.94 5.83 17.49
N ALA A 102 -9.70 6.40 16.54
CA ALA A 102 -10.51 7.58 16.76
C ALA A 102 -11.73 7.24 17.63
N ARG A 103 -11.89 7.95 18.75
CA ARG A 103 -12.98 7.78 19.72
C ARG A 103 -13.57 9.13 20.12
N THR A 104 -12.75 10.01 20.70
CA THR A 104 -13.20 11.27 21.31
C THR A 104 -12.49 12.50 20.74
N GLY A 105 -11.21 12.37 20.39
CA GLY A 105 -10.39 13.46 19.86
C GLY A 105 -8.90 13.17 19.97
N GLY A 106 -8.10 13.89 19.18
CA GLY A 106 -6.73 13.54 18.89
C GLY A 106 -5.82 13.34 20.09
N GLU A 107 -5.86 14.21 21.08
CA GLU A 107 -5.01 14.13 22.27
C GLU A 107 -5.37 12.92 23.16
N ALA A 108 -6.67 12.75 23.45
CA ALA A 108 -7.17 11.67 24.29
C ALA A 108 -6.94 10.31 23.63
N ASP A 109 -7.20 10.23 22.32
CA ASP A 109 -7.10 9.01 21.54
C ASP A 109 -5.62 8.58 21.40
N THR A 110 -4.69 9.53 21.20
CA THR A 110 -3.25 9.25 21.18
C THR A 110 -2.74 8.75 22.54
N LYS A 111 -3.19 9.37 23.64
CA LYS A 111 -2.82 8.93 25.00
C LYS A 111 -3.32 7.51 25.28
N LEU A 112 -4.54 7.20 24.87
CA LEU A 112 -5.10 5.86 25.02
C LEU A 112 -4.35 4.83 24.19
N ALA A 113 -4.02 5.15 22.93
CA ALA A 113 -3.24 4.28 22.06
C ALA A 113 -1.84 3.98 22.62
N LEU A 114 -1.18 4.98 23.24
CA LEU A 114 0.11 4.79 23.91
C LEU A 114 0.01 3.79 25.08
N TYR A 115 -1.11 3.75 25.76
CA TYR A 115 -1.37 2.77 26.84
C TYR A 115 -1.71 1.40 26.26
N GLU A 116 -2.69 1.31 25.37
CA GLU A 116 -3.20 0.05 24.82
C GLU A 116 -2.17 -0.69 23.94
N ASN A 117 -1.29 0.05 23.23
CA ASN A 117 -0.29 -0.50 22.31
C ASN A 117 1.15 -0.31 22.82
N ASN A 118 1.35 -0.07 24.12
CA ASN A 118 2.65 0.21 24.70
C ASN A 118 3.71 -0.84 24.35
N GLU A 119 3.36 -2.11 24.39
CA GLU A 119 4.24 -3.23 24.02
C GLU A 119 4.74 -3.12 22.59
N VAL A 120 3.84 -2.87 21.66
CA VAL A 120 4.17 -2.75 20.22
C VAL A 120 5.04 -1.52 19.97
N TYR A 121 4.69 -0.38 20.54
CA TYR A 121 5.48 0.83 20.37
C TYR A 121 6.89 0.70 20.96
N LYS A 122 7.04 0.05 22.11
CA LYS A 122 8.36 -0.25 22.71
C LYS A 122 9.18 -1.21 21.83
N PHE A 123 8.55 -2.22 21.26
CA PHE A 123 9.20 -3.11 20.30
C PHE A 123 9.68 -2.36 19.06
N LEU A 124 8.81 -1.55 18.44
CA LEU A 124 9.15 -0.76 17.25
C LEU A 124 10.28 0.25 17.52
N GLU A 125 10.21 0.95 18.66
CA GLU A 125 11.25 1.91 19.06
C GLU A 125 12.58 1.20 19.34
N SER A 126 12.59 0.14 20.16
CA SER A 126 13.82 -0.59 20.50
C SER A 126 14.46 -1.24 19.29
N SER A 127 13.65 -1.81 18.39
CA SER A 127 14.13 -2.35 17.11
C SER A 127 14.71 -1.26 16.23
N SER A 128 14.05 -0.10 16.13
CA SER A 128 14.55 1.03 15.35
C SER A 128 15.91 1.50 15.86
N ARG A 129 16.06 1.63 17.17
CA ARG A 129 17.34 1.99 17.81
C ARG A 129 18.40 0.91 17.59
N LYS A 130 18.05 -0.38 17.73
CA LYS A 130 18.97 -1.51 17.56
C LYS A 130 19.53 -1.58 16.15
N TYR A 131 18.70 -1.42 15.14
CA TYR A 131 19.07 -1.66 13.75
C TYR A 131 19.32 -0.40 12.93
N GLY A 132 19.33 0.79 13.56
CA GLY A 132 19.68 2.05 12.92
C GLY A 132 18.58 2.62 12.02
N LEU A 133 17.31 2.42 12.39
CA LEU A 133 16.16 3.02 11.70
C LEU A 133 15.79 4.37 12.34
N GLY A 134 15.18 5.24 11.55
CA GLY A 134 14.46 6.40 12.09
C GLY A 134 13.09 5.99 12.62
N PHE A 135 12.65 6.60 13.72
CA PHE A 135 11.38 6.26 14.37
C PHE A 135 10.51 7.51 14.57
N TRP A 136 9.36 7.52 13.91
CA TRP A 136 8.32 8.55 14.07
C TRP A 136 7.30 8.09 15.10
N LYS A 137 7.21 8.85 16.20
CA LYS A 137 6.38 8.50 17.36
C LYS A 137 4.88 8.54 17.03
N PRO A 138 4.03 7.83 17.81
CA PRO A 138 2.58 7.95 17.70
C PRO A 138 2.09 9.41 17.75
N GLY A 139 1.25 9.79 16.79
CA GLY A 139 0.74 11.16 16.67
C GLY A 139 1.62 12.14 15.90
N SER A 140 2.83 11.74 15.47
CA SER A 140 3.70 12.61 14.66
C SER A 140 3.14 12.92 13.29
N GLY A 141 2.36 12.03 12.69
CA GLY A 141 1.75 12.23 11.39
C GLY A 141 1.49 10.94 10.65
N ILE A 142 0.69 11.04 9.61
CA ILE A 142 0.39 9.95 8.68
C ILE A 142 1.64 9.67 7.85
N ILE A 143 2.05 8.41 7.75
CA ILE A 143 3.30 7.98 7.10
C ILE A 143 3.57 8.70 5.77
N HIS A 144 2.59 8.79 4.88
CA HIS A 144 2.79 9.34 3.53
C HIS A 144 2.99 10.86 3.52
N GLN A 145 2.37 11.58 4.46
CA GLN A 145 2.61 13.00 4.67
C GLN A 145 4.03 13.23 5.22
N VAL A 146 4.40 12.46 6.23
CA VAL A 146 5.75 12.53 6.82
C VAL A 146 6.83 12.18 5.79
N VAL A 147 6.60 11.17 4.93
CA VAL A 147 7.51 10.80 3.85
C VAL A 147 7.63 11.94 2.83
N LEU A 148 6.51 12.55 2.42
CA LEU A 148 6.51 13.67 1.48
C LEU A 148 7.27 14.89 2.03
N GLU A 149 7.06 15.19 3.32
CA GLU A 149 7.65 16.32 4.02
C GLU A 149 9.15 16.19 4.26
N ASN A 150 9.67 14.96 4.43
CA ASN A 150 11.02 14.75 4.96
C ASN A 150 11.92 13.89 4.06
N TYR A 151 11.40 12.95 3.27
CA TYR A 151 12.19 11.89 2.64
C TYR A 151 12.06 11.81 1.13
N ALA A 152 10.90 12.14 0.56
CA ALA A 152 10.70 12.06 -0.87
C ALA A 152 11.60 13.06 -1.63
N PHE A 153 12.17 12.63 -2.74
CA PHE A 153 12.98 13.46 -3.62
C PHE A 153 12.81 13.05 -5.09
N PRO A 154 12.92 13.99 -6.04
CA PRO A 154 12.76 13.69 -7.46
C PRO A 154 13.76 12.64 -7.94
N GLY A 155 13.29 11.69 -8.73
CA GLY A 155 14.15 10.66 -9.32
C GLY A 155 14.56 9.51 -8.39
N GLY A 156 14.12 9.48 -7.14
CA GLY A 156 14.37 8.38 -6.22
C GLY A 156 13.40 7.19 -6.38
N LEU A 157 13.71 6.10 -5.70
CA LEU A 157 12.88 4.90 -5.57
C LEU A 157 12.67 4.55 -4.09
N ILE A 158 11.42 4.54 -3.64
CA ILE A 158 11.03 4.12 -2.28
C ILE A 158 10.04 2.97 -2.34
N ILE A 159 10.22 2.00 -1.47
CA ILE A 159 9.19 1.00 -1.18
C ILE A 159 8.65 1.20 0.23
N GLY A 160 7.39 0.85 0.45
CA GLY A 160 6.76 0.97 1.77
C GLY A 160 5.75 -0.12 2.05
N THR A 161 5.59 -0.46 3.32
CA THR A 161 4.64 -1.49 3.75
C THR A 161 3.20 -0.99 3.83
N ASP A 162 2.89 0.08 3.11
CA ASP A 162 1.55 0.62 2.93
C ASP A 162 1.22 0.83 1.45
N SER A 163 -0.02 0.56 1.07
CA SER A 163 -0.50 0.65 -0.32
C SER A 163 -0.50 2.08 -0.88
N HIS A 164 -0.53 3.12 -0.02
CA HIS A 164 -0.50 4.53 -0.44
C HIS A 164 0.91 5.14 -0.48
N THR A 165 1.95 4.32 -0.41
CA THR A 165 3.34 4.74 -0.67
C THR A 165 3.48 5.56 -1.97
N PRO A 166 2.71 5.30 -3.06
CA PRO A 166 2.70 6.11 -4.27
C PRO A 166 2.45 7.61 -4.08
N ASN A 167 2.01 8.06 -2.91
CA ASN A 167 1.90 9.49 -2.55
C ASN A 167 3.18 10.28 -2.86
N ALA A 168 4.36 9.69 -2.66
CA ALA A 168 5.64 10.33 -2.94
C ALA A 168 5.89 10.62 -4.44
N GLY A 169 5.11 10.02 -5.34
CA GLY A 169 5.10 10.34 -6.77
C GLY A 169 4.71 11.79 -7.07
N GLY A 170 4.00 12.44 -6.13
CA GLY A 170 3.71 13.88 -6.18
C GLY A 170 4.95 14.76 -6.12
N LEU A 171 6.07 14.22 -5.63
CA LEU A 171 7.39 14.88 -5.63
C LEU A 171 8.36 14.22 -6.64
N GLY A 172 7.85 13.51 -7.66
CA GLY A 172 8.66 12.96 -8.74
C GLY A 172 9.51 11.73 -8.33
N MET A 173 9.08 10.97 -7.35
CA MET A 173 9.72 9.74 -6.87
C MET A 173 8.93 8.51 -7.31
N ILE A 174 9.57 7.47 -7.81
CA ILE A 174 8.91 6.16 -7.93
C ILE A 174 8.70 5.59 -6.53
N ALA A 175 7.45 5.31 -6.20
CA ALA A 175 7.08 4.92 -4.86
C ALA A 175 6.05 3.78 -4.92
N ILE A 176 6.34 2.66 -4.28
CA ILE A 176 5.58 1.41 -4.47
C ILE A 176 5.26 0.77 -3.11
N GLY A 177 3.98 0.41 -2.95
CA GLY A 177 3.54 -0.39 -1.80
C GLY A 177 3.92 -1.86 -1.96
N VAL A 178 4.55 -2.45 -0.94
CA VAL A 178 5.05 -3.83 -0.93
C VAL A 178 4.61 -4.60 0.30
N GLY A 179 4.82 -5.91 0.30
CA GLY A 179 4.66 -6.75 1.49
C GLY A 179 5.79 -6.58 2.50
N GLY A 180 5.54 -7.02 3.75
CA GLY A 180 6.54 -6.91 4.83
C GLY A 180 7.83 -7.67 4.54
N LEU A 181 7.74 -8.83 3.89
CA LEU A 181 8.92 -9.61 3.51
C LEU A 181 9.78 -8.90 2.47
N ASP A 182 9.17 -8.32 1.41
CA ASP A 182 9.90 -7.55 0.40
C ASP A 182 10.67 -6.39 1.06
N ALA A 183 10.01 -5.70 2.01
CA ALA A 183 10.64 -4.63 2.76
C ALA A 183 11.81 -5.14 3.62
N ALA A 184 11.65 -6.27 4.33
CA ALA A 184 12.69 -6.87 5.16
C ALA A 184 13.93 -7.28 4.33
N GLU A 185 13.72 -7.86 3.15
CA GLU A 185 14.80 -8.23 2.24
C GLU A 185 15.57 -7.02 1.70
N VAL A 186 14.86 -5.96 1.29
CA VAL A 186 15.50 -4.72 0.86
C VAL A 186 16.25 -4.05 2.01
N MET A 187 15.67 -4.03 3.22
CA MET A 187 16.38 -3.57 4.42
C MET A 187 17.68 -4.34 4.66
N ALA A 188 17.71 -5.64 4.33
CA ALA A 188 18.88 -6.49 4.40
C ALA A 188 19.85 -6.34 3.21
N GLY A 189 19.55 -5.48 2.24
CA GLY A 189 20.39 -5.19 1.08
C GLY A 189 20.17 -6.10 -0.13
N MET A 190 19.07 -6.85 -0.16
CA MET A 190 18.67 -7.58 -1.36
C MET A 190 17.98 -6.65 -2.35
N SER A 191 18.21 -6.87 -3.63
CA SER A 191 17.47 -6.18 -4.68
C SER A 191 16.01 -6.69 -4.74
N TRP A 192 15.10 -5.78 -5.07
CA TRP A 192 13.68 -6.07 -5.15
C TRP A 192 13.25 -6.42 -6.58
N GLU A 193 12.55 -7.53 -6.76
CA GLU A 193 12.10 -8.02 -8.06
C GLU A 193 10.76 -7.36 -8.46
N LEU A 194 10.71 -6.77 -9.66
CA LEU A 194 9.51 -6.16 -10.23
C LEU A 194 9.30 -6.65 -11.68
N LEU A 195 8.07 -7.06 -12.03
CA LEU A 195 7.67 -7.17 -13.43
C LEU A 195 7.67 -5.78 -14.05
N TYR A 196 8.49 -5.54 -15.10
CA TYR A 196 8.65 -4.21 -15.70
C TYR A 196 7.28 -3.66 -16.14
N PRO A 197 6.79 -2.57 -15.52
CA PRO A 197 5.41 -2.16 -15.69
C PRO A 197 5.14 -1.57 -17.07
N LYS A 198 3.92 -1.76 -17.56
CA LYS A 198 3.37 -0.96 -18.66
C LYS A 198 3.15 0.48 -18.20
N ARG A 199 2.89 1.40 -19.12
CA ARG A 199 2.72 2.83 -18.82
C ARG A 199 1.40 3.36 -19.36
N ILE A 200 0.71 4.14 -18.52
CA ILE A 200 -0.45 4.95 -18.94
C ILE A 200 -0.02 6.41 -18.85
N GLY A 201 -0.12 7.12 -19.96
CA GLY A 201 0.06 8.57 -19.99
C GLY A 201 -1.26 9.29 -19.67
N VAL A 202 -1.23 10.27 -18.77
CA VAL A 202 -2.35 11.17 -18.49
C VAL A 202 -1.92 12.58 -18.90
N PHE A 203 -2.44 13.03 -20.03
CA PHE A 203 -2.12 14.35 -20.61
C PHE A 203 -3.09 15.40 -20.09
N LEU A 204 -2.58 16.35 -19.32
CA LEU A 204 -3.36 17.39 -18.66
C LEU A 204 -3.20 18.73 -19.39
N THR A 205 -4.32 19.36 -19.72
CA THR A 205 -4.40 20.72 -20.27
C THR A 205 -5.25 21.62 -19.38
N GLY A 206 -5.23 22.92 -19.65
CA GLY A 206 -6.01 23.89 -18.85
C GLY A 206 -5.53 24.02 -17.41
N LYS A 207 -6.40 24.47 -16.53
CA LYS A 207 -6.18 24.63 -15.09
C LYS A 207 -7.47 24.43 -14.29
N LEU A 208 -7.35 23.92 -13.06
CA LEU A 208 -8.48 23.81 -12.13
C LEU A 208 -9.04 25.18 -11.78
N ASN A 209 -10.35 25.26 -11.57
CA ASN A 209 -11.03 26.50 -11.22
C ASN A 209 -12.24 26.26 -10.30
N GLY A 210 -12.63 27.31 -9.56
CA GLY A 210 -13.82 27.28 -8.73
C GLY A 210 -13.78 26.19 -7.66
N TRP A 211 -14.79 25.31 -7.67
CA TRP A 211 -14.93 24.21 -6.73
C TRP A 211 -14.03 22.99 -7.03
N THR A 212 -13.40 22.94 -8.21
CA THR A 212 -12.56 21.79 -8.57
C THR A 212 -11.21 21.81 -7.84
N SER A 213 -10.71 20.64 -7.56
CA SER A 213 -9.48 20.38 -6.82
C SER A 213 -8.65 19.24 -7.47
N PRO A 214 -7.41 19.02 -7.05
CA PRO A 214 -6.63 17.86 -7.50
C PRO A 214 -7.33 16.52 -7.25
N LYS A 215 -8.17 16.44 -6.20
CA LYS A 215 -8.98 15.25 -5.93
C LYS A 215 -9.88 14.88 -7.11
N ASP A 216 -10.49 15.83 -7.76
CA ASP A 216 -11.43 15.59 -8.86
C ASP A 216 -10.74 14.99 -10.09
N ILE A 217 -9.46 15.30 -10.30
CA ILE A 217 -8.66 14.69 -11.37
C ILE A 217 -8.56 13.18 -11.18
N ILE A 218 -8.16 12.72 -9.99
CA ILE A 218 -7.99 11.28 -9.75
C ILE A 218 -9.33 10.55 -9.65
N LEU A 219 -10.39 11.20 -9.14
CA LEU A 219 -11.74 10.63 -9.17
C LEU A 219 -12.23 10.44 -10.61
N TYR A 220 -11.94 11.39 -11.49
CA TYR A 220 -12.22 11.26 -12.92
C TYR A 220 -11.40 10.11 -13.55
N VAL A 221 -10.10 10.04 -13.28
CA VAL A 221 -9.23 8.95 -13.79
C VAL A 221 -9.73 7.58 -13.30
N ALA A 222 -10.15 7.47 -12.03
CA ALA A 222 -10.72 6.25 -11.47
C ALA A 222 -11.99 5.82 -12.21
N SER A 223 -12.85 6.76 -12.61
CA SER A 223 -14.04 6.46 -13.42
C SER A 223 -13.72 5.89 -14.81
N LYS A 224 -12.52 6.15 -15.34
CA LYS A 224 -12.07 5.67 -16.65
C LYS A 224 -11.33 4.34 -16.60
N LEU A 225 -10.48 4.17 -15.59
CA LEU A 225 -9.63 2.99 -15.45
C LEU A 225 -10.27 1.90 -14.59
N THR A 226 -11.27 2.22 -13.78
CA THR A 226 -11.82 1.36 -12.73
C THR A 226 -10.77 0.96 -11.70
N VAL A 227 -11.13 0.11 -10.74
CA VAL A 227 -10.22 -0.36 -9.69
C VAL A 227 -9.11 -1.31 -10.18
N TYR A 228 -9.15 -1.75 -11.43
CA TYR A 228 -8.21 -2.73 -12.00
C TYR A 228 -7.36 -2.19 -13.16
N GLY A 229 -7.75 -1.07 -13.77
CA GLY A 229 -7.13 -0.59 -15.02
C GLY A 229 -5.67 -0.20 -14.91
N GLY A 230 -5.21 0.13 -13.70
CA GLY A 230 -3.80 0.42 -13.39
C GLY A 230 -2.93 -0.79 -13.06
N THR A 231 -3.50 -2.00 -13.00
CA THR A 231 -2.76 -3.21 -12.57
C THR A 231 -1.53 -3.45 -13.45
N ASN A 232 -0.37 -3.59 -12.80
CA ASN A 232 0.94 -3.71 -13.42
C ASN A 232 1.27 -2.55 -14.38
N ARG A 233 0.82 -1.33 -14.05
CA ARG A 233 1.10 -0.12 -14.82
C ARG A 233 1.60 1.00 -13.92
N ILE A 234 2.44 1.87 -14.50
CA ILE A 234 2.77 3.17 -13.93
C ILE A 234 1.94 4.22 -14.65
N ILE A 235 1.32 5.11 -13.88
CA ILE A 235 0.57 6.24 -14.42
C ILE A 235 1.45 7.47 -14.37
N GLU A 236 1.76 8.01 -15.53
CA GLU A 236 2.63 9.19 -15.68
C GLU A 236 1.81 10.38 -16.13
N TYR A 237 1.72 11.40 -15.27
CA TYR A 237 0.99 12.63 -15.52
C TYR A 237 1.90 13.69 -16.12
N PHE A 238 1.49 14.29 -17.22
CA PHE A 238 2.28 15.28 -17.95
C PHE A 238 1.39 16.29 -18.72
N GLY A 239 2.01 17.20 -19.46
CA GLY A 239 1.33 18.24 -20.21
C GLY A 239 1.27 19.57 -19.45
N PRO A 240 0.80 20.66 -20.12
CA PRO A 240 0.81 22.01 -19.55
C PRO A 240 -0.03 22.15 -18.27
N GLY A 241 -1.14 21.44 -18.18
CA GLY A 241 -2.01 21.42 -16.99
C GLY A 241 -1.32 20.86 -15.75
N SER A 242 -0.44 19.87 -15.90
CA SER A 242 0.27 19.25 -14.78
C SER A 242 1.13 20.26 -13.99
N ARG A 243 1.68 21.24 -14.67
CA ARG A 243 2.53 22.31 -14.09
C ARG A 243 1.73 23.36 -13.33
N THR A 244 0.40 23.39 -13.46
CA THR A 244 -0.48 24.28 -12.69
C THR A 244 -0.86 23.73 -11.31
N ILE A 245 -0.66 22.42 -11.08
CA ILE A 245 -1.00 21.71 -9.86
C ILE A 245 0.13 21.86 -8.84
N SER A 246 -0.19 22.11 -7.59
CA SER A 246 0.75 22.14 -6.46
C SER A 246 1.41 20.78 -6.22
N CYS A 247 2.54 20.74 -5.50
CA CYS A 247 3.19 19.48 -5.13
C CYS A 247 2.28 18.60 -4.27
N THR A 248 1.60 19.18 -3.26
CA THR A 248 0.64 18.47 -2.41
C THR A 248 -0.59 18.00 -3.18
N GLY A 249 -1.06 18.79 -4.16
CA GLY A 249 -2.13 18.37 -5.09
C GLY A 249 -1.71 17.19 -5.98
N LYS A 250 -0.48 17.19 -6.48
CA LYS A 250 0.09 16.03 -7.20
C LYS A 250 0.17 14.80 -6.30
N ALA A 251 0.55 14.99 -5.02
CA ALA A 251 0.58 13.90 -4.04
C ALA A 251 -0.82 13.31 -3.78
N THR A 252 -1.87 14.14 -3.73
CA THR A 252 -3.26 13.67 -3.69
C THR A 252 -3.59 12.76 -4.87
N ILE A 253 -3.20 13.15 -6.08
CA ILE A 253 -3.47 12.38 -7.30
C ILE A 253 -2.71 11.05 -7.28
N THR A 254 -1.41 11.08 -7.00
CA THR A 254 -0.57 9.86 -6.99
C THR A 254 -0.92 8.91 -5.85
N ASN A 255 -1.35 9.43 -4.70
CA ASN A 255 -1.86 8.66 -3.57
C ASN A 255 -2.99 7.71 -3.97
N MET A 256 -4.00 8.22 -4.65
CA MET A 256 -5.16 7.44 -5.07
C MET A 256 -4.90 6.58 -6.32
N GLY A 257 -3.71 6.61 -6.90
CA GLY A 257 -3.27 5.61 -7.88
C GLY A 257 -3.37 4.17 -7.34
N ALA A 258 -3.23 4.00 -6.03
CA ALA A 258 -3.44 2.71 -5.36
C ALA A 258 -4.88 2.17 -5.55
N GLU A 259 -5.87 3.05 -5.65
CA GLU A 259 -7.30 2.65 -5.76
C GLU A 259 -7.69 2.18 -7.16
N ILE A 260 -6.89 2.47 -8.16
CA ILE A 260 -7.05 1.98 -9.53
C ILE A 260 -6.09 0.84 -9.84
N GLY A 261 -5.44 0.27 -8.83
CA GLY A 261 -4.52 -0.86 -8.93
C GLY A 261 -3.15 -0.53 -9.52
N ALA A 262 -2.78 0.75 -9.66
CA ALA A 262 -1.51 1.14 -10.24
C ALA A 262 -0.32 0.69 -9.38
N THR A 263 0.75 0.22 -10.02
CA THR A 263 2.03 -0.08 -9.37
C THR A 263 2.62 1.19 -8.76
N CYS A 264 2.58 2.29 -9.51
CA CYS A 264 2.98 3.61 -9.08
C CYS A 264 2.26 4.68 -9.91
N SER A 265 2.22 5.90 -9.41
CA SER A 265 1.79 7.09 -10.14
C SER A 265 2.85 8.18 -9.95
N ILE A 266 3.14 8.96 -11.00
CA ILE A 266 4.25 9.92 -10.94
C ILE A 266 3.98 11.16 -11.78
N PHE A 267 4.53 12.28 -11.33
CA PHE A 267 4.68 13.53 -12.09
C PHE A 267 6.15 13.80 -12.37
N SER A 268 6.45 14.36 -13.53
CA SER A 268 7.77 14.93 -13.81
C SER A 268 8.09 16.09 -12.87
N TYR A 269 9.36 16.19 -12.44
CA TYR A 269 9.83 17.28 -11.58
C TYR A 269 9.61 18.66 -12.20
N ASP A 270 9.09 19.60 -11.43
CA ASP A 270 8.81 20.98 -11.84
C ASP A 270 9.05 22.02 -10.73
N ASN A 271 8.78 23.27 -11.06
CA ASN A 271 9.03 24.40 -10.16
C ASN A 271 8.12 24.37 -8.88
N LYS A 272 6.93 23.72 -8.94
CA LYS A 272 6.07 23.56 -7.77
C LYS A 272 6.74 22.61 -6.76
N MET A 273 7.31 21.52 -7.24
CA MET A 273 8.08 20.59 -6.42
C MET A 273 9.34 21.23 -5.84
N GLU A 274 10.06 22.04 -6.64
CA GLU A 274 11.20 22.84 -6.15
C GLU A 274 10.78 23.75 -4.98
N THR A 275 9.70 24.51 -5.18
CA THR A 275 9.19 25.43 -4.14
C THR A 275 8.83 24.67 -2.84
N TYR A 276 8.19 23.50 -2.97
CA TYR A 276 7.85 22.67 -1.81
C TYR A 276 9.09 22.13 -1.09
N LEU A 277 10.12 21.66 -1.82
CA LEU A 277 11.39 21.23 -1.24
C LEU A 277 12.05 22.34 -0.43
N ARG A 278 12.11 23.57 -0.98
CA ARG A 278 12.68 24.73 -0.27
C ARG A 278 11.87 25.09 0.97
N ALA A 279 10.54 25.08 0.88
CA ALA A 279 9.66 25.39 2.00
C ALA A 279 9.74 24.35 3.14
N THR A 280 10.10 23.12 2.81
CA THR A 280 10.31 22.03 3.78
C THR A 280 11.77 21.85 4.20
N LYS A 281 12.58 22.90 4.08
CA LYS A 281 14.01 22.97 4.49
C LYS A 281 14.88 21.91 3.80
N ARG A 282 14.65 21.69 2.51
CA ARG A 282 15.39 20.74 1.66
C ARG A 282 16.00 21.46 0.44
N GLU A 283 16.55 22.66 0.64
CA GLU A 283 17.14 23.50 -0.39
C GLU A 283 18.25 22.77 -1.15
N GLY A 284 19.13 22.06 -0.44
CA GLY A 284 20.22 21.29 -1.06
C GLY A 284 19.70 20.19 -2.01
N ILE A 285 18.54 19.58 -1.69
CA ILE A 285 17.89 18.60 -2.58
C ILE A 285 17.31 19.31 -3.80
N ALA A 286 16.69 20.47 -3.63
CA ALA A 286 16.16 21.27 -4.74
C ALA A 286 17.28 21.69 -5.71
N ASP A 287 18.44 22.10 -5.20
CA ASP A 287 19.59 22.49 -6.00
C ASP A 287 20.17 21.31 -6.80
N LEU A 288 20.29 20.13 -6.16
CA LEU A 288 20.69 18.90 -6.85
C LEU A 288 19.66 18.50 -7.91
N ALA A 289 18.37 18.54 -7.59
CA ALA A 289 17.31 18.19 -8.52
C ALA A 289 17.30 19.12 -9.75
N ASN A 290 17.53 20.42 -9.56
CA ASN A 290 17.64 21.36 -10.68
C ASN A 290 18.83 21.04 -11.57
N LYS A 291 19.99 20.69 -11.00
CA LYS A 291 21.20 20.31 -11.74
C LYS A 291 21.01 19.07 -12.61
N TYR A 292 20.24 18.09 -12.12
CA TYR A 292 20.05 16.78 -12.76
C TYR A 292 18.64 16.57 -13.33
N ARG A 293 17.89 17.64 -13.52
CA ARG A 293 16.46 17.64 -13.87
C ARG A 293 16.08 16.68 -15.01
N ASP A 294 16.92 16.64 -16.07
CA ASP A 294 16.63 15.83 -17.25
C ASP A 294 16.67 14.32 -16.99
N LEU A 295 17.20 13.87 -15.85
CA LEU A 295 17.29 12.44 -15.50
C LEU A 295 15.97 11.86 -14.96
N PHE A 296 15.02 12.70 -14.57
CA PHE A 296 13.75 12.25 -13.96
C PHE A 296 12.54 13.09 -14.41
N THR A 297 12.67 13.75 -15.54
CA THR A 297 11.54 14.40 -16.24
C THR A 297 11.28 13.72 -17.57
N LEU A 298 10.04 13.78 -18.04
CA LEU A 298 9.70 13.38 -19.40
C LEU A 298 10.57 14.13 -20.42
N ASP A 299 11.11 13.44 -21.41
CA ASP A 299 11.85 14.12 -22.49
C ASP A 299 10.91 15.07 -23.26
N LYS A 300 11.38 16.29 -23.50
CA LYS A 300 10.58 17.37 -24.12
C LYS A 300 10.04 17.02 -25.51
N GLU A 301 10.78 16.17 -26.22
CA GLU A 301 10.39 15.66 -27.52
C GLU A 301 9.07 14.89 -27.47
N ILE A 302 8.87 14.04 -26.44
CA ILE A 302 7.65 13.26 -26.24
C ILE A 302 6.45 14.18 -26.06
N GLU A 303 6.52 15.14 -25.12
CA GLU A 303 5.43 16.08 -24.91
C GLU A 303 5.11 16.89 -26.16
N ARG A 304 6.14 17.33 -26.89
CA ARG A 304 5.98 18.08 -28.15
C ARG A 304 5.30 17.25 -29.22
N GLU A 305 5.69 15.99 -29.39
CA GLU A 305 5.09 15.08 -30.36
C GLU A 305 3.64 14.81 -30.04
N ILE A 306 3.32 14.46 -28.78
CA ILE A 306 1.95 14.16 -28.34
C ILE A 306 1.06 15.41 -28.41
N THR A 307 1.61 16.59 -28.14
CA THR A 307 0.87 17.86 -28.27
C THR A 307 0.43 18.11 -29.71
N LYS A 308 1.29 17.77 -30.68
CA LYS A 308 0.96 17.92 -32.12
C LYS A 308 0.03 16.83 -32.64
N GLU A 309 0.31 15.59 -32.28
CA GLU A 309 -0.36 14.38 -32.78
C GLU A 309 -0.53 13.38 -31.62
N ARG A 310 -1.76 13.22 -31.15
CA ARG A 310 -2.07 12.37 -29.98
C ARG A 310 -1.73 10.88 -30.20
N GLU A 311 -1.86 10.41 -31.41
CA GLU A 311 -1.57 9.02 -31.79
C GLU A 311 -0.10 8.64 -31.56
N LYS A 312 0.81 9.59 -31.56
CA LYS A 312 2.23 9.35 -31.25
C LYS A 312 2.47 8.90 -29.82
N ALA A 313 1.50 9.12 -28.92
CA ALA A 313 1.58 8.62 -27.55
C ALA A 313 1.80 7.10 -27.48
N GLN A 314 1.27 6.33 -28.44
CA GLN A 314 1.44 4.86 -28.49
C GLN A 314 2.90 4.39 -28.60
N HIS A 315 3.83 5.26 -29.00
CA HIS A 315 5.27 4.96 -29.02
C HIS A 315 5.89 4.94 -27.61
N TYR A 316 5.23 5.55 -26.63
CA TYR A 316 5.76 5.78 -25.29
C TYR A 316 4.85 5.20 -24.18
N PHE A 317 3.55 5.15 -24.42
CA PHE A 317 2.52 4.74 -23.48
C PHE A 317 1.61 3.67 -24.09
N ASP A 318 1.25 2.66 -23.31
CA ASP A 318 0.30 1.62 -23.71
C ASP A 318 -1.14 2.18 -23.83
N GLN A 319 -1.41 3.30 -23.14
CA GLN A 319 -2.70 4.00 -23.16
C GLN A 319 -2.47 5.49 -22.89
N LEU A 320 -3.26 6.35 -23.52
CA LEU A 320 -3.32 7.79 -23.23
C LEU A 320 -4.71 8.17 -22.72
N ILE A 321 -4.76 8.96 -21.64
CA ILE A 321 -5.97 9.61 -21.13
C ILE A 321 -5.74 11.12 -21.22
N GLU A 322 -6.69 11.84 -21.80
CA GLU A 322 -6.64 13.31 -21.91
C GLU A 322 -7.65 13.94 -20.96
N ILE A 323 -7.25 14.99 -20.26
CA ILE A 323 -8.11 15.75 -19.37
C ILE A 323 -7.87 17.24 -19.54
N ASP A 324 -8.91 17.98 -19.93
CA ASP A 324 -8.93 19.42 -19.80
C ASP A 324 -9.41 19.80 -18.39
N LEU A 325 -8.50 20.27 -17.56
CA LEU A 325 -8.77 20.66 -16.17
C LEU A 325 -9.80 21.80 -16.09
N SER A 326 -9.90 22.61 -17.11
CA SER A 326 -10.84 23.74 -17.14
C SER A 326 -12.30 23.29 -17.32
N SER A 327 -12.51 22.09 -17.84
CA SER A 327 -13.83 21.51 -18.10
C SER A 327 -14.34 20.61 -16.97
N LEU A 328 -13.51 20.31 -15.97
CA LEU A 328 -13.92 19.49 -14.83
C LEU A 328 -14.93 20.23 -13.96
N GLU A 329 -15.86 19.48 -13.40
CA GLU A 329 -16.65 19.90 -12.23
C GLU A 329 -16.30 19.02 -11.01
N PRO A 330 -16.70 19.40 -9.78
CA PRO A 330 -16.42 18.56 -8.60
C PRO A 330 -17.05 17.19 -8.72
N TYR A 331 -16.28 16.16 -8.37
CA TYR A 331 -16.71 14.76 -8.41
C TYR A 331 -17.02 14.23 -7.02
N ILE A 332 -17.96 13.29 -6.97
CA ILE A 332 -18.25 12.47 -5.80
C ILE A 332 -18.29 10.99 -6.22
N VAL A 333 -17.66 10.11 -5.46
CA VAL A 333 -17.61 8.67 -5.76
C VAL A 333 -18.24 7.83 -4.67
N GLY A 334 -18.80 6.71 -5.03
CA GLY A 334 -19.39 5.74 -4.11
C GLY A 334 -20.88 5.53 -4.34
N PRO A 335 -21.51 4.71 -3.47
CA PRO A 335 -20.88 4.02 -2.34
C PRO A 335 -20.11 2.76 -2.75
N HIS A 336 -19.35 2.17 -1.81
CA HIS A 336 -18.75 0.84 -1.85
C HIS A 336 -17.61 0.59 -2.84
N THR A 337 -17.33 1.52 -3.76
CA THR A 337 -16.19 1.44 -4.68
C THR A 337 -15.68 2.83 -5.05
N PRO A 338 -14.35 3.04 -5.18
CA PRO A 338 -13.78 4.35 -5.48
C PRO A 338 -13.85 4.75 -6.97
N ASP A 339 -14.35 3.88 -7.85
CA ASP A 339 -14.50 4.14 -9.28
C ASP A 339 -15.94 4.46 -9.72
N LEU A 340 -16.92 4.35 -8.81
CA LEU A 340 -18.30 4.78 -9.06
C LEU A 340 -18.41 6.30 -8.92
N ALA A 341 -17.78 7.00 -9.86
CA ALA A 341 -17.63 8.46 -9.84
C ALA A 341 -18.70 9.15 -10.70
N ARG A 342 -19.16 10.31 -10.23
CA ARG A 342 -20.07 11.20 -10.95
C ARG A 342 -19.83 12.65 -10.57
N PRO A 343 -20.14 13.60 -11.46
CA PRO A 343 -20.17 15.00 -11.12
C PRO A 343 -21.20 15.27 -10.00
N ILE A 344 -20.90 16.24 -9.12
CA ILE A 344 -21.81 16.60 -8.01
C ILE A 344 -23.18 17.05 -8.52
N SER A 345 -23.24 17.66 -9.72
CA SER A 345 -24.48 18.07 -10.38
C SER A 345 -25.46 16.93 -10.64
N LYS A 346 -24.99 15.68 -10.69
CA LYS A 346 -25.80 14.48 -10.91
C LYS A 346 -26.24 13.79 -9.61
N MET A 347 -25.64 14.16 -8.46
CA MET A 347 -25.79 13.41 -7.23
C MET A 347 -27.23 13.36 -6.71
N ALA A 348 -27.97 14.47 -6.77
CA ALA A 348 -29.37 14.51 -6.32
C ALA A 348 -30.26 13.52 -7.12
N GLY A 349 -30.04 13.39 -8.44
CA GLY A 349 -30.71 12.40 -9.28
C GLY A 349 -30.35 10.97 -8.93
N GLU A 350 -29.06 10.71 -8.63
CA GLU A 350 -28.55 9.38 -8.25
C GLU A 350 -29.07 8.94 -6.88
N VAL A 351 -29.22 9.86 -5.91
CA VAL A 351 -29.83 9.59 -4.60
C VAL A 351 -31.23 9.02 -4.78
N ASN A 352 -32.06 9.69 -5.60
CA ASN A 352 -33.42 9.26 -5.86
C ASN A 352 -33.48 7.92 -6.65
N LYS A 353 -32.66 7.80 -7.69
CA LYS A 353 -32.65 6.63 -8.58
C LYS A 353 -32.23 5.35 -7.87
N ASN A 354 -31.23 5.43 -6.97
CA ASN A 354 -30.64 4.29 -6.29
C ASN A 354 -31.15 4.14 -4.83
N ASN A 355 -32.10 4.96 -4.40
CA ASN A 355 -32.61 4.98 -3.03
C ASN A 355 -31.49 5.12 -1.96
N TYR A 356 -30.47 5.93 -2.24
CA TYR A 356 -29.44 6.18 -1.24
C TYR A 356 -30.02 6.98 -0.06
N LEU A 357 -29.56 6.67 1.14
CA LEU A 357 -29.94 7.43 2.32
C LEU A 357 -29.35 8.83 2.22
N ASP A 358 -30.20 9.83 1.96
CA ASP A 358 -29.80 11.22 1.70
C ASP A 358 -29.25 11.92 2.93
N THR A 359 -29.73 11.57 4.13
CA THR A 359 -29.25 12.15 5.39
C THR A 359 -27.85 11.68 5.69
N ILE A 360 -26.92 12.64 5.84
CA ILE A 360 -25.54 12.35 6.24
C ILE A 360 -25.46 12.15 7.75
N SER A 361 -24.81 11.11 8.21
CA SER A 361 -24.58 10.82 9.62
C SER A 361 -23.30 11.48 10.15
N VAL A 362 -22.21 11.45 9.38
CA VAL A 362 -20.91 12.04 9.74
C VAL A 362 -20.17 12.49 8.49
N ALA A 363 -19.46 13.59 8.59
CA ALA A 363 -18.54 14.08 7.58
C ALA A 363 -17.09 14.03 8.11
N LEU A 364 -16.15 13.57 7.27
CA LEU A 364 -14.75 13.41 7.68
C LEU A 364 -13.81 13.99 6.61
N ILE A 365 -12.88 14.84 7.02
CA ILE A 365 -11.82 15.35 6.14
C ILE A 365 -10.43 14.97 6.68
N GLY A 366 -9.47 14.77 5.78
CA GLY A 366 -8.10 14.39 6.12
C GLY A 366 -7.67 13.10 5.43
N SER A 367 -7.04 12.19 6.16
CA SER A 367 -6.25 11.05 5.72
C SER A 367 -4.97 11.47 4.95
N CYS A 368 -4.18 10.50 4.48
CA CYS A 368 -2.98 10.81 3.69
C CYS A 368 -3.28 11.52 2.36
N THR A 369 -4.50 11.43 1.86
CA THR A 369 -4.89 11.97 0.56
C THR A 369 -5.17 13.46 0.59
N ASN A 370 -5.90 13.93 1.61
CA ASN A 370 -6.37 15.30 1.68
C ASN A 370 -6.23 15.90 3.09
N SER A 371 -5.00 16.09 3.53
CA SER A 371 -4.67 16.63 4.85
C SER A 371 -3.52 17.63 4.83
N SER A 372 -3.17 18.13 3.64
CA SER A 372 -2.14 19.15 3.45
C SER A 372 -2.59 20.53 3.97
N TYR A 373 -1.65 21.45 4.06
CA TYR A 373 -1.95 22.86 4.37
C TYR A 373 -2.91 23.48 3.36
N GLU A 374 -2.74 23.17 2.08
CA GLU A 374 -3.62 23.63 0.99
C GLU A 374 -5.05 23.09 1.15
N ASP A 375 -5.20 21.79 1.41
CA ASP A 375 -6.49 21.14 1.63
C ASP A 375 -7.24 21.78 2.81
N MET A 376 -6.55 21.95 3.94
CA MET A 376 -7.13 22.56 5.14
C MET A 376 -7.47 24.04 4.94
N SER A 377 -6.69 24.75 4.12
CA SER A 377 -6.96 26.15 3.78
C SER A 377 -8.21 26.28 2.91
N ARG A 378 -8.40 25.41 1.91
CA ARG A 378 -9.62 25.40 1.08
C ARG A 378 -10.86 25.05 1.91
N ALA A 379 -10.76 24.03 2.77
CA ALA A 379 -11.83 23.65 3.68
C ALA A 379 -12.18 24.78 4.66
N SER A 380 -11.17 25.46 5.22
CA SER A 380 -11.38 26.56 6.16
C SER A 380 -12.00 27.79 5.52
N ASP A 381 -11.77 28.08 4.25
CA ASP A 381 -12.44 29.20 3.55
C ASP A 381 -13.95 28.96 3.47
N ILE A 382 -14.39 27.72 3.18
CA ILE A 382 -15.83 27.39 3.23
C ILE A 382 -16.39 27.50 4.66
N ALA A 383 -15.59 27.09 5.66
CA ALA A 383 -15.96 27.23 7.07
C ALA A 383 -16.15 28.72 7.48
N GLU A 384 -15.24 29.59 7.04
CA GLU A 384 -15.36 31.05 7.31
C GLU A 384 -16.60 31.68 6.63
N GLN A 385 -16.95 31.25 5.42
CA GLN A 385 -18.18 31.67 4.76
C GLN A 385 -19.41 31.30 5.60
N ALA A 386 -19.50 30.05 6.07
CA ALA A 386 -20.60 29.58 6.93
C ALA A 386 -20.64 30.36 8.27
N LYS A 387 -19.49 30.48 8.94
CA LYS A 387 -19.32 31.20 10.18
C LYS A 387 -19.78 32.67 10.07
N SER A 388 -19.42 33.36 8.98
CA SER A 388 -19.82 34.76 8.73
C SER A 388 -21.35 34.94 8.66
N LYS A 389 -22.08 33.86 8.41
CA LYS A 389 -23.57 33.80 8.37
C LYS A 389 -24.17 33.12 9.62
N GLY A 390 -23.35 32.87 10.65
CA GLY A 390 -23.74 32.19 11.87
C GLY A 390 -24.10 30.70 11.71
N VAL A 391 -23.75 30.08 10.58
CA VAL A 391 -24.11 28.69 10.27
C VAL A 391 -23.05 27.74 10.78
N LYS A 392 -23.48 26.64 11.40
CA LYS A 392 -22.66 25.51 11.79
C LYS A 392 -23.01 24.28 10.95
N VAL A 393 -22.14 23.27 10.96
CA VAL A 393 -22.42 21.98 10.33
C VAL A 393 -23.66 21.32 10.95
N LYS A 394 -24.48 20.70 10.12
CA LYS A 394 -25.69 19.99 10.55
C LYS A 394 -25.42 18.58 11.04
N VAL A 395 -24.23 18.08 10.78
CA VAL A 395 -23.78 16.71 11.10
C VAL A 395 -22.41 16.78 11.77
N PRO A 396 -22.03 15.80 12.62
CA PRO A 396 -20.68 15.72 13.17
C PRO A 396 -19.62 15.81 12.07
N LEU A 397 -18.65 16.70 12.25
CA LEU A 397 -17.52 16.91 11.35
C LEU A 397 -16.23 16.52 12.06
N GLN A 398 -15.50 15.57 11.49
CA GLN A 398 -14.20 15.12 12.00
C GLN A 398 -13.10 15.61 11.06
N ILE A 399 -12.00 16.13 11.60
CA ILE A 399 -10.85 16.56 10.80
C ILE A 399 -9.58 15.90 11.27
N THR A 400 -8.74 15.44 10.33
CA THR A 400 -7.46 14.80 10.61
C THR A 400 -6.34 15.58 9.90
N PRO A 401 -5.51 16.35 10.63
CA PRO A 401 -4.31 16.95 10.06
C PRO A 401 -3.32 15.89 9.60
N GLY A 402 -2.56 16.16 8.53
CA GLY A 402 -1.66 15.16 7.93
C GLY A 402 -0.44 14.82 8.77
N SER A 403 0.05 15.82 9.51
CA SER A 403 1.23 15.70 10.35
C SER A 403 1.20 16.73 11.47
N GLU A 404 2.10 16.57 12.44
CA GLU A 404 2.28 17.58 13.50
C GLU A 404 2.76 18.92 12.94
N MET A 405 3.55 18.89 11.85
CA MET A 405 3.95 20.08 11.12
C MET A 405 2.72 20.82 10.54
N ILE A 406 1.82 20.09 9.90
CA ILE A 406 0.57 20.67 9.36
C ILE A 406 -0.33 21.12 10.49
N ARG A 407 -0.54 20.31 11.54
CA ARG A 407 -1.39 20.64 12.69
C ARG A 407 -0.96 21.96 13.34
N GLY A 408 0.33 22.09 13.69
CA GLY A 408 0.86 23.30 14.31
C GLY A 408 0.77 24.52 13.39
N THR A 409 0.92 24.32 12.07
CA THR A 409 0.86 25.39 11.08
C THR A 409 -0.57 25.92 10.92
N ILE A 410 -1.56 25.03 10.73
CA ILE A 410 -2.98 25.44 10.58
C ILE A 410 -3.58 25.97 11.89
N GLU A 411 -3.02 25.60 13.04
CA GLU A 411 -3.38 26.17 14.33
C GLU A 411 -2.88 27.61 14.46
N ARG A 412 -1.62 27.87 14.11
CA ARG A 412 -1.01 29.20 14.10
C ARG A 412 -1.73 30.15 13.12
N ASP A 413 -2.05 29.66 11.91
CA ASP A 413 -2.54 30.49 10.81
C ASP A 413 -4.08 30.63 10.81
N GLY A 414 -4.79 29.95 11.73
CA GLY A 414 -6.22 30.15 12.01
C GLY A 414 -7.18 29.19 11.30
N GLN A 415 -6.74 28.34 10.36
CA GLN A 415 -7.60 27.37 9.66
C GLN A 415 -8.26 26.40 10.66
N MET A 416 -7.48 25.92 11.63
CA MET A 416 -7.99 25.04 12.70
C MET A 416 -9.12 25.70 13.48
N LYS A 417 -8.97 27.00 13.80
CA LYS A 417 -9.99 27.77 14.52
C LYS A 417 -11.26 27.90 13.68
N ALA A 418 -11.15 28.24 12.40
CA ALA A 418 -12.29 28.37 11.50
C ALA A 418 -13.12 27.10 11.43
N LEU A 419 -12.45 25.94 11.29
CA LEU A 419 -13.11 24.64 11.26
C LEU A 419 -13.78 24.29 12.59
N LYS A 420 -13.11 24.54 13.73
CA LYS A 420 -13.70 24.34 15.08
C LYS A 420 -14.91 25.24 15.32
N ASP A 421 -14.89 26.48 14.85
CA ASP A 421 -15.97 27.45 15.03
C ASP A 421 -17.29 27.00 14.37
N ILE A 422 -17.22 26.23 13.28
CA ILE A 422 -18.41 25.63 12.65
C ILE A 422 -18.79 24.25 13.23
N GLY A 423 -18.03 23.72 14.19
CA GLY A 423 -18.36 22.48 14.92
C GLY A 423 -17.47 21.29 14.62
N ALA A 424 -16.31 21.48 14.00
CA ALA A 424 -15.38 20.37 13.74
C ALA A 424 -14.69 19.86 15.02
N ASN A 425 -14.55 18.54 15.13
CA ASN A 425 -13.71 17.84 16.09
C ASN A 425 -12.40 17.43 15.44
N VAL A 426 -11.27 17.60 16.14
CA VAL A 426 -9.93 17.31 15.61
C VAL A 426 -9.48 15.95 16.12
N LEU A 427 -9.19 15.04 15.19
CA LEU A 427 -8.65 13.71 15.45
C LEU A 427 -7.12 13.74 15.54
N ALA A 428 -6.52 12.62 15.97
CA ALA A 428 -5.08 12.43 15.96
C ALA A 428 -4.53 12.44 14.51
N ASN A 429 -3.28 12.88 14.36
CA ASN A 429 -2.55 12.84 13.08
C ASN A 429 -2.21 11.39 12.71
N ALA A 430 -3.20 10.63 12.32
CA ALA A 430 -3.14 9.19 12.10
C ALA A 430 -4.15 8.75 11.03
N CYS A 431 -4.04 7.53 10.53
CA CYS A 431 -4.96 7.00 9.55
C CYS A 431 -6.40 6.84 10.09
N GLY A 432 -6.55 6.46 11.37
CA GLY A 432 -7.82 6.44 12.09
C GLY A 432 -8.99 5.85 11.30
N PRO A 433 -10.09 6.60 11.11
CA PRO A 433 -11.28 6.10 10.40
C PRO A 433 -11.02 5.63 8.98
N CYS A 434 -9.98 6.14 8.31
CA CYS A 434 -9.65 5.74 6.93
C CYS A 434 -9.31 4.24 6.81
N ILE A 435 -8.81 3.63 7.90
CA ILE A 435 -8.41 2.21 7.93
C ILE A 435 -9.25 1.36 8.88
N GLY A 436 -10.39 1.87 9.35
CA GLY A 436 -11.26 1.15 10.27
C GLY A 436 -10.87 1.29 11.75
N GLN A 437 -9.92 2.14 12.09
CA GLN A 437 -9.60 2.51 13.46
C GLN A 437 -10.54 3.62 13.93
N TRP A 438 -11.82 3.29 14.05
CA TRP A 438 -12.88 4.21 14.43
C TRP A 438 -13.92 3.53 15.32
N ASN A 439 -14.13 4.07 16.49
CA ASN A 439 -15.17 3.62 17.40
C ASN A 439 -16.42 4.49 17.24
N ARG A 440 -17.52 3.87 16.83
CA ARG A 440 -18.84 4.52 16.63
C ARG A 440 -19.89 3.87 17.56
N PRO A 441 -19.87 4.18 18.85
CA PRO A 441 -20.79 3.56 19.82
C PRO A 441 -22.26 3.92 19.58
N GLU A 442 -22.51 5.02 18.86
CA GLU A 442 -23.85 5.45 18.47
C GLU A 442 -24.50 4.61 17.37
N LEU A 443 -23.69 3.88 16.58
CA LEU A 443 -24.17 3.11 15.44
C LEU A 443 -24.66 1.72 15.90
N LYS A 444 -25.93 1.41 15.63
CA LYS A 444 -26.50 0.09 15.90
C LYS A 444 -26.11 -0.91 14.79
N LYS A 445 -25.88 -2.16 15.18
CA LYS A 445 -25.57 -3.22 14.23
C LYS A 445 -26.70 -3.39 13.20
N GLY A 446 -26.34 -3.34 11.90
CA GLY A 446 -27.29 -3.48 10.80
C GLY A 446 -28.06 -2.19 10.47
N GLU A 447 -27.74 -1.06 11.09
CA GLU A 447 -28.37 0.24 10.80
C GLU A 447 -27.72 0.89 9.58
N PRO A 448 -28.48 1.13 8.48
CA PRO A 448 -27.97 1.85 7.32
C PRO A 448 -27.63 3.28 7.67
N ASN A 449 -26.51 3.78 7.21
CA ASN A 449 -26.11 5.17 7.37
C ASN A 449 -25.23 5.65 6.22
N THR A 450 -25.22 6.96 5.99
CA THR A 450 -24.38 7.61 4.97
C THR A 450 -23.32 8.46 5.64
N ILE A 451 -22.05 8.26 5.23
CA ILE A 451 -20.96 9.17 5.59
C ILE A 451 -20.35 9.80 4.32
N VAL A 452 -19.81 10.99 4.47
CA VAL A 452 -19.08 11.67 3.39
C VAL A 452 -17.65 11.93 3.85
N THR A 453 -16.67 11.61 3.00
CA THR A 453 -15.26 11.68 3.39
C THR A 453 -14.38 12.26 2.29
N SER A 454 -13.24 12.82 2.65
CA SER A 454 -12.17 13.13 1.69
C SER A 454 -11.12 12.01 1.61
N TYR A 455 -11.43 10.83 2.08
CA TYR A 455 -10.54 9.67 2.15
C TYR A 455 -10.26 9.08 0.75
N ASN A 456 -9.65 7.91 0.72
CA ASN A 456 -9.27 7.24 -0.53
C ASN A 456 -10.09 5.96 -0.79
N ARG A 457 -10.60 5.29 0.24
CA ARG A 457 -11.32 4.01 0.15
C ARG A 457 -12.68 4.06 0.80
N ASN A 458 -13.65 3.39 0.17
CA ASN A 458 -15.04 3.33 0.61
C ASN A 458 -15.66 1.92 0.49
N PHE A 459 -14.84 0.87 0.51
CA PHE A 459 -15.35 -0.51 0.49
C PHE A 459 -16.25 -0.81 1.70
N PRO A 460 -17.22 -1.74 1.58
CA PRO A 460 -18.11 -2.10 2.68
C PRO A 460 -17.34 -2.48 3.95
N GLY A 461 -17.70 -1.87 5.08
CA GLY A 461 -17.04 -2.10 6.37
C GLY A 461 -15.66 -1.44 6.53
N ARG A 462 -15.18 -0.67 5.55
CA ARG A 462 -13.83 -0.13 5.57
C ARG A 462 -13.56 0.84 6.72
N ASN A 463 -14.51 1.71 7.05
CA ASN A 463 -14.27 2.83 7.95
C ASN A 463 -14.61 2.52 9.41
N ASP A 464 -15.74 1.87 9.65
CA ASP A 464 -16.31 1.62 10.99
C ASP A 464 -16.68 0.15 11.24
N GLY A 465 -16.32 -0.75 10.33
CA GLY A 465 -16.64 -2.17 10.41
C GLY A 465 -18.07 -2.53 9.99
N SER A 466 -18.97 -1.55 9.80
CA SER A 466 -20.34 -1.78 9.36
C SER A 466 -20.44 -1.88 7.84
N ARG A 467 -20.99 -2.98 7.34
CA ARG A 467 -21.24 -3.15 5.90
C ARG A 467 -22.40 -2.30 5.39
N GLU A 468 -23.25 -1.80 6.31
CA GLU A 468 -24.39 -0.95 6.02
C GLU A 468 -24.01 0.54 5.88
N THR A 469 -22.77 0.90 6.21
CA THR A 469 -22.25 2.25 6.04
C THR A 469 -21.94 2.53 4.58
N MET A 470 -22.69 3.46 3.98
CA MET A 470 -22.43 3.99 2.65
C MET A 470 -21.45 5.17 2.75
N ASN A 471 -20.21 4.98 2.32
CA ASN A 471 -19.23 6.06 2.28
C ASN A 471 -19.13 6.65 0.86
N PHE A 472 -19.32 7.97 0.78
CA PHE A 472 -19.11 8.76 -0.43
C PHE A 472 -17.88 9.64 -0.28
N ILE A 473 -17.05 9.68 -1.32
CA ILE A 473 -15.76 10.36 -1.30
C ILE A 473 -15.78 11.58 -2.23
N GLY A 474 -15.36 12.73 -1.72
CA GLY A 474 -15.18 13.96 -2.47
C GLY A 474 -13.98 14.77 -1.98
N SER A 475 -13.79 15.98 -2.50
CA SER A 475 -12.77 16.90 -2.00
C SER A 475 -13.12 17.45 -0.61
N PRO A 476 -12.14 17.93 0.18
CA PRO A 476 -12.39 18.46 1.53
C PRO A 476 -13.44 19.59 1.55
N GLU A 477 -13.33 20.55 0.64
CA GLU A 477 -14.28 21.67 0.52
C GLU A 477 -15.69 21.20 0.15
N LEU A 478 -15.81 20.17 -0.70
CA LEU A 478 -17.10 19.55 -1.03
C LEU A 478 -17.69 18.84 0.20
N VAL A 479 -16.88 18.11 0.95
CA VAL A 479 -17.30 17.43 2.19
C VAL A 479 -17.80 18.43 3.23
N ILE A 480 -17.13 19.59 3.41
CA ILE A 480 -17.62 20.66 4.30
C ILE A 480 -18.96 21.22 3.81
N ALA A 481 -19.11 21.48 2.51
CA ALA A 481 -20.37 21.97 1.94
C ALA A 481 -21.52 20.98 2.18
N LEU A 482 -21.28 19.68 1.98
CA LEU A 482 -22.25 18.62 2.27
C LEU A 482 -22.59 18.54 3.76
N ALA A 483 -21.62 18.73 4.66
CA ALA A 483 -21.85 18.75 6.12
C ALA A 483 -22.71 19.94 6.55
N LEU A 484 -22.53 21.11 5.91
CA LEU A 484 -23.37 22.30 6.12
C LEU A 484 -24.78 22.08 5.57
N GLY A 485 -24.93 21.43 4.42
CA GLY A 485 -26.21 21.03 3.84
C GLY A 485 -26.94 19.95 4.63
N GLY A 486 -26.21 19.03 5.25
CA GLY A 486 -26.71 17.88 6.02
C GLY A 486 -27.29 16.75 5.18
N ARG A 487 -27.17 16.82 3.88
CA ARG A 487 -27.72 15.83 2.92
C ARG A 487 -26.79 15.59 1.75
N LEU A 488 -26.79 14.36 1.25
CA LEU A 488 -25.95 13.92 0.13
C LEU A 488 -26.35 14.57 -1.20
N SER A 489 -27.62 14.88 -1.36
CA SER A 489 -28.17 15.56 -2.55
C SER A 489 -27.89 17.07 -2.61
N PHE A 490 -27.22 17.64 -1.59
CA PHE A 490 -26.86 19.07 -1.60
C PHE A 490 -25.80 19.36 -2.67
N ASN A 491 -26.10 20.30 -3.56
CA ASN A 491 -25.19 20.73 -4.61
C ASN A 491 -24.72 22.18 -4.36
N PRO A 492 -23.49 22.40 -3.90
CA PRO A 492 -22.98 23.73 -3.59
C PRO A 492 -22.91 24.68 -4.80
N LEU A 493 -23.00 24.14 -6.02
CA LEU A 493 -22.98 24.92 -7.26
C LEU A 493 -24.30 25.70 -7.46
N ILE A 494 -25.41 25.21 -6.89
CA ILE A 494 -26.75 25.77 -7.13
C ILE A 494 -27.57 26.00 -5.85
N ASP A 495 -27.42 25.16 -4.83
CA ASP A 495 -28.23 25.15 -3.63
C ASP A 495 -27.84 26.31 -2.65
N GLU A 496 -28.82 26.74 -1.87
CA GLU A 496 -28.65 27.78 -0.85
C GLU A 496 -28.73 27.20 0.55
N LEU A 497 -27.99 27.80 1.45
CA LEU A 497 -28.10 27.62 2.90
C LEU A 497 -28.91 28.75 3.52
N THR A 498 -29.43 28.53 4.73
CA THR A 498 -30.14 29.55 5.49
C THR A 498 -29.29 30.06 6.64
N ALA A 499 -28.98 31.33 6.67
CA ALA A 499 -28.26 32.00 7.75
C ALA A 499 -29.09 32.05 9.04
N THR A 500 -28.48 32.38 10.16
CA THR A 500 -29.16 32.46 11.47
C THR A 500 -30.23 33.58 11.53
N ASP A 501 -30.11 34.61 10.70
CA ASP A 501 -31.09 35.68 10.54
C ASP A 501 -32.25 35.33 9.60
N GLY A 502 -32.28 34.10 9.06
CA GLY A 502 -33.28 33.59 8.12
C GLY A 502 -33.01 33.94 6.66
N THR A 503 -31.96 34.69 6.34
CA THR A 503 -31.61 35.01 4.96
C THR A 503 -31.00 33.79 4.25
N LYS A 504 -31.32 33.63 2.97
CA LYS A 504 -30.70 32.60 2.14
C LYS A 504 -29.41 33.12 1.55
N PHE A 505 -28.41 32.23 1.48
CA PHE A 505 -27.16 32.55 0.83
C PHE A 505 -26.60 31.31 0.14
N LYS A 506 -25.81 31.53 -0.89
CA LYS A 506 -25.08 30.48 -1.62
C LYS A 506 -23.61 30.50 -1.21
N LEU A 507 -23.04 29.33 -1.00
CA LEU A 507 -21.59 29.19 -0.85
C LEU A 507 -20.92 29.58 -2.17
N ILE A 508 -19.84 30.33 -2.10
CA ILE A 508 -18.99 30.62 -3.26
C ILE A 508 -17.79 29.63 -3.27
N PRO A 509 -17.20 29.37 -4.44
CA PRO A 509 -16.03 28.53 -4.52
C PRO A 509 -14.94 28.98 -3.54
N PRO A 510 -14.17 28.03 -2.95
CA PRO A 510 -13.08 28.42 -2.07
C PRO A 510 -12.04 29.23 -2.83
N LYS A 511 -11.41 30.18 -2.15
CA LYS A 511 -10.29 30.94 -2.69
C LYS A 511 -9.16 30.00 -3.10
N VAL A 512 -8.32 30.45 -4.02
CA VAL A 512 -7.07 29.77 -4.32
C VAL A 512 -6.24 29.73 -3.04
N ALA A 513 -6.03 28.54 -2.51
CA ALA A 513 -5.26 28.35 -1.29
C ALA A 513 -3.76 28.32 -1.60
N PRO A 514 -2.91 28.90 -0.73
CA PRO A 514 -1.48 28.74 -0.84
C PRO A 514 -1.10 27.31 -0.45
N GLU A 515 -0.23 26.70 -1.24
CA GLU A 515 0.39 25.41 -0.89
C GLU A 515 1.32 25.55 0.32
N ILE A 516 1.99 26.69 0.40
CA ILE A 516 3.01 27.01 1.39
C ILE A 516 2.53 28.16 2.25
N PRO A 517 2.55 28.02 3.58
CA PRO A 517 2.19 29.10 4.48
C PRO A 517 3.16 30.28 4.35
N SER A 518 2.63 31.52 4.37
CA SER A 518 3.43 32.74 4.21
C SER A 518 4.53 32.92 5.25
N ASN A 519 4.31 32.37 6.47
CA ASN A 519 5.27 32.39 7.57
C ASN A 519 6.07 31.09 7.71
N GLY A 520 6.12 30.25 6.65
CA GLY A 520 6.74 28.93 6.67
C GLY A 520 5.98 27.94 7.55
N PHE A 521 6.41 26.68 7.53
CA PHE A 521 5.83 25.61 8.34
C PHE A 521 6.30 25.69 9.79
N VAL A 522 5.45 25.23 10.72
CA VAL A 522 5.78 25.04 12.14
C VAL A 522 6.44 23.67 12.32
N TYR A 523 7.61 23.64 12.93
CA TYR A 523 8.32 22.40 13.22
C TYR A 523 8.24 22.10 14.71
N THR A 524 7.70 20.95 15.06
CA THR A 524 7.58 20.45 16.42
C THR A 524 8.79 19.58 16.77
N GLN A 525 9.35 19.76 17.94
CA GLN A 525 10.40 18.89 18.49
C GLN A 525 9.76 17.63 19.10
N ASP A 526 10.59 16.59 19.31
CA ASP A 526 10.22 15.33 19.98
C ASP A 526 9.25 14.40 19.25
N VAL A 527 8.96 14.62 17.99
CA VAL A 527 8.12 13.70 17.16
C VAL A 527 8.93 12.60 16.48
N TYR A 528 10.24 12.75 16.40
CA TYR A 528 11.14 11.85 15.68
C TYR A 528 12.38 11.48 16.49
N LEU A 529 12.71 10.18 16.49
CA LEU A 529 13.96 9.65 17.01
C LEU A 529 14.87 9.24 15.86
N PRO A 530 16.03 9.90 15.69
CA PRO A 530 16.99 9.55 14.65
C PRO A 530 17.68 8.20 14.95
N PRO A 531 18.26 7.55 13.92
CA PRO A 531 19.13 6.39 14.12
C PRO A 531 20.21 6.67 15.15
N THR A 532 20.40 5.75 16.11
CA THR A 532 21.44 5.90 17.14
C THR A 532 22.79 5.35 16.67
N LYS A 533 23.87 5.98 17.11
CA LYS A 533 25.24 5.47 16.91
C LYS A 533 25.60 4.33 17.89
N GLU A 534 24.87 4.21 19.00
CA GLU A 534 25.11 3.23 20.07
C GLU A 534 24.20 2.00 19.95
N SER A 535 23.91 1.58 18.73
CA SER A 535 22.99 0.47 18.43
C SER A 535 23.39 -0.86 19.08
N GLN A 536 24.69 -1.08 19.32
CA GLN A 536 25.20 -2.33 19.91
C GLN A 536 24.68 -2.57 21.32
N ASN A 537 24.41 -1.51 22.09
CA ASN A 537 23.99 -1.57 23.49
C ASN A 537 22.47 -1.59 23.69
N VAL A 538 21.70 -1.71 22.61
CA VAL A 538 20.23 -1.72 22.66
C VAL A 538 19.72 -3.14 22.52
N ASP A 539 18.90 -3.58 23.47
CA ASP A 539 18.13 -4.82 23.36
C ASP A 539 16.76 -4.57 22.74
N VAL A 540 16.35 -5.45 21.86
CA VAL A 540 14.98 -5.43 21.29
C VAL A 540 14.02 -5.94 22.34
N LEU A 541 13.00 -5.15 22.67
CA LEU A 541 12.04 -5.46 23.72
C LEU A 541 10.89 -6.33 23.15
N ILE A 542 10.92 -7.61 23.45
CA ILE A 542 9.83 -8.57 23.18
C ILE A 542 9.60 -9.35 24.46
N ASP A 543 8.39 -9.24 25.02
CA ASP A 543 8.00 -10.06 26.18
C ASP A 543 7.88 -11.53 25.73
N PRO A 544 8.60 -12.48 26.34
CA PRO A 544 8.49 -13.90 26.02
C PRO A 544 7.07 -14.46 26.14
N ASN A 545 6.24 -13.86 26.98
CA ASN A 545 4.85 -14.24 27.20
C ASN A 545 3.84 -13.40 26.40
N SER A 546 4.31 -12.57 25.47
CA SER A 546 3.45 -11.73 24.67
C SER A 546 2.40 -12.56 23.90
N SER A 547 1.20 -12.01 23.83
CA SER A 547 0.17 -12.53 22.92
C SER A 547 0.19 -11.87 21.53
N ARG A 548 0.96 -10.79 21.37
CA ARG A 548 0.97 -9.97 20.15
C ARG A 548 2.27 -10.07 19.35
N LEU A 549 3.39 -10.35 20.02
CA LEU A 549 4.72 -10.36 19.43
C LEU A 549 5.42 -11.69 19.73
N GLN A 550 6.13 -12.22 18.77
CA GLN A 550 6.93 -13.44 18.90
C GLN A 550 8.24 -13.29 18.14
N LYS A 551 9.36 -13.48 18.83
CA LYS A 551 10.65 -13.60 18.16
C LYS A 551 10.62 -14.80 17.22
N LEU A 552 10.97 -14.57 15.96
CA LEU A 552 10.98 -15.63 14.95
C LEU A 552 12.28 -16.43 15.03
N GLU A 553 12.14 -17.75 15.00
CA GLU A 553 13.27 -18.65 14.78
C GLU A 553 13.44 -18.88 13.27
N PRO A 554 14.71 -18.99 12.77
CA PRO A 554 14.96 -19.33 11.38
C PRO A 554 14.31 -20.67 11.00
N PHE A 555 13.73 -20.75 9.82
CA PHE A 555 13.21 -22.02 9.33
C PHE A 555 14.34 -23.01 9.07
N PRO A 556 14.11 -24.32 9.28
CA PRO A 556 15.13 -25.33 9.06
C PRO A 556 15.56 -25.37 7.59
N GLN A 557 16.85 -25.54 7.36
CA GLN A 557 17.40 -25.79 6.03
C GLN A 557 16.85 -27.10 5.45
N TRP A 558 16.86 -27.19 4.13
CA TRP A 558 16.56 -28.46 3.46
C TRP A 558 17.62 -29.52 3.82
N ASP A 559 17.18 -30.73 4.16
CA ASP A 559 18.04 -31.84 4.63
C ASP A 559 18.81 -32.58 3.51
N GLY A 560 18.66 -32.12 2.26
CA GLY A 560 19.31 -32.73 1.10
C GLY A 560 18.61 -33.98 0.57
N ASN A 561 17.47 -34.37 1.10
CA ASN A 561 16.72 -35.55 0.70
C ASN A 561 15.50 -35.21 -0.13
N ASP A 562 15.06 -36.15 -0.97
CA ASP A 562 13.79 -36.07 -1.66
C ASP A 562 12.63 -36.10 -0.64
N PHE A 563 11.48 -35.63 -1.02
CA PHE A 563 10.28 -35.70 -0.18
C PHE A 563 9.53 -36.97 -0.49
N GLU A 564 9.40 -37.85 0.50
CA GLU A 564 8.82 -39.18 0.30
C GLU A 564 7.51 -39.35 1.09
N LYS A 565 6.48 -39.90 0.44
CA LYS A 565 5.18 -40.30 0.98
C LYS A 565 4.53 -39.25 1.87
N LEU A 566 4.58 -37.99 1.44
CA LEU A 566 3.98 -36.87 2.15
C LEU A 566 2.45 -36.96 2.16
N PRO A 567 1.77 -36.75 3.30
CA PRO A 567 0.34 -36.59 3.35
C PRO A 567 -0.11 -35.26 2.73
N ILE A 568 -1.29 -35.27 2.16
CA ILE A 568 -1.99 -34.09 1.68
C ILE A 568 -2.78 -33.50 2.83
N LEU A 569 -2.48 -32.25 3.25
CA LEU A 569 -3.30 -31.59 4.25
C LEU A 569 -4.69 -31.24 3.68
N VAL A 570 -4.73 -30.76 2.44
CA VAL A 570 -5.96 -30.44 1.72
C VAL A 570 -5.69 -30.38 0.21
N LYS A 571 -6.67 -30.84 -0.57
CA LYS A 571 -6.81 -30.55 -2.00
C LYS A 571 -7.89 -29.49 -2.16
N ILE A 572 -7.51 -28.36 -2.74
CA ILE A 572 -8.36 -27.16 -2.80
C ILE A 572 -9.11 -27.13 -4.13
N LYS A 573 -10.41 -26.89 -4.08
CA LYS A 573 -11.27 -26.69 -5.24
C LYS A 573 -11.50 -25.21 -5.51
N GLY A 574 -11.25 -24.81 -6.76
CA GLY A 574 -11.55 -23.47 -7.25
C GLY A 574 -10.68 -22.37 -6.63
N LYS A 575 -11.24 -21.18 -6.48
CA LYS A 575 -10.51 -19.98 -6.04
C LYS A 575 -10.05 -20.09 -4.59
N CYS A 576 -8.73 -19.95 -4.38
CA CYS A 576 -8.13 -19.84 -3.05
C CYS A 576 -7.27 -18.58 -2.99
N THR A 577 -7.79 -17.56 -2.34
CA THR A 577 -7.09 -16.27 -2.18
C THR A 577 -6.17 -16.28 -0.96
N THR A 578 -5.29 -15.29 -0.85
CA THR A 578 -4.50 -15.08 0.37
C THR A 578 -5.37 -14.84 1.60
N ASP A 579 -6.61 -14.31 1.43
CA ASP A 579 -7.61 -14.20 2.50
C ASP A 579 -8.18 -15.55 2.94
N HIS A 580 -8.28 -16.51 2.03
CA HIS A 580 -8.70 -17.88 2.37
C HIS A 580 -7.57 -18.63 3.09
N ILE A 581 -6.31 -18.36 2.75
CA ILE A 581 -5.14 -19.02 3.36
C ILE A 581 -4.83 -18.44 4.74
N SER A 582 -4.85 -17.11 4.88
CA SER A 582 -4.61 -16.40 6.14
C SER A 582 -5.59 -15.24 6.28
N PRO A 583 -6.80 -15.50 6.80
CA PRO A 583 -7.86 -14.49 6.99
C PRO A 583 -7.41 -13.27 7.81
N ALA A 584 -8.01 -12.12 7.49
CA ALA A 584 -7.87 -10.86 8.22
C ALA A 584 -8.89 -10.76 9.39
N GLY A 585 -9.39 -9.57 9.67
CA GLY A 585 -10.36 -9.32 10.73
C GLY A 585 -9.74 -9.48 12.12
N PRO A 586 -10.32 -10.27 13.03
CA PRO A 586 -9.80 -10.43 14.41
C PRO A 586 -8.36 -10.96 14.49
N TRP A 587 -7.89 -11.64 13.45
CA TRP A 587 -6.54 -12.18 13.37
C TRP A 587 -5.46 -11.11 13.22
N LEU A 588 -5.81 -9.89 12.83
CA LEU A 588 -4.86 -8.80 12.62
C LEU A 588 -4.09 -8.43 13.89
N MET A 589 -4.67 -8.66 15.07
CA MET A 589 -3.99 -8.44 16.34
C MET A 589 -2.78 -9.37 16.56
N TYR A 590 -2.73 -10.52 15.87
CA TYR A 590 -1.66 -11.51 15.99
C TYR A 590 -0.61 -11.40 14.86
N ARG A 591 -0.62 -10.33 14.07
CA ARG A 591 0.33 -10.18 12.95
C ARG A 591 1.79 -10.23 13.34
N GLY A 592 2.13 -9.82 14.55
CA GLY A 592 3.47 -9.94 15.12
C GLY A 592 3.75 -11.28 15.81
N HIS A 593 2.80 -12.23 15.82
CA HIS A 593 2.91 -13.49 16.55
C HIS A 593 2.62 -14.69 15.65
N LEU A 594 3.66 -15.25 15.04
CA LEU A 594 3.52 -16.30 14.01
C LEU A 594 2.78 -17.54 14.50
N ASP A 595 3.06 -17.98 15.73
CA ASP A 595 2.37 -19.16 16.28
C ASP A 595 0.85 -18.92 16.39
N LYS A 596 0.41 -17.82 16.99
CA LYS A 596 -1.02 -17.55 17.18
C LYS A 596 -1.76 -17.27 15.88
N ILE A 597 -1.15 -16.52 14.95
CA ILE A 597 -1.81 -16.27 13.67
C ILE A 597 -1.93 -17.54 12.83
N SER A 598 -1.08 -18.55 13.08
CA SER A 598 -1.15 -19.83 12.37
C SER A 598 -2.43 -20.64 12.66
N ASP A 599 -3.20 -20.28 13.70
CA ASP A 599 -4.52 -20.85 13.95
C ASP A 599 -5.57 -20.44 12.90
N ASN A 600 -5.25 -19.49 12.01
CA ASN A 600 -6.11 -19.10 10.90
C ASN A 600 -5.77 -19.81 9.57
N LEU A 601 -4.82 -20.75 9.57
CA LEU A 601 -4.36 -21.43 8.35
C LEU A 601 -5.54 -22.07 7.59
N LEU A 602 -5.75 -21.63 6.35
CA LEU A 602 -6.68 -22.20 5.38
C LEU A 602 -8.16 -22.25 5.83
N LEU A 603 -8.57 -21.44 6.81
CA LEU A 603 -9.96 -21.43 7.29
C LEU A 603 -10.98 -21.04 6.22
N GLY A 604 -10.57 -20.38 5.14
CA GLY A 604 -11.43 -20.04 4.01
C GLY A 604 -11.29 -20.97 2.80
N ALA A 605 -10.48 -22.02 2.87
CA ALA A 605 -10.23 -22.92 1.76
C ALA A 605 -11.37 -23.94 1.59
N VAL A 606 -11.79 -24.15 0.33
CA VAL A 606 -12.78 -25.17 -0.03
C VAL A 606 -12.07 -26.50 -0.31
N ASN A 607 -12.38 -27.53 0.46
CA ASN A 607 -11.81 -28.88 0.27
C ASN A 607 -12.48 -29.56 -0.94
N ALA A 608 -11.70 -30.03 -1.90
CA ALA A 608 -12.19 -30.67 -3.12
C ALA A 608 -12.94 -31.99 -2.87
N PHE A 609 -12.66 -32.64 -1.73
CA PHE A 609 -13.31 -33.89 -1.37
C PHE A 609 -14.58 -33.68 -0.49
N HIS A 610 -14.67 -32.53 0.18
CA HIS A 610 -15.75 -32.19 1.11
C HIS A 610 -16.11 -30.69 0.99
N GLU A 611 -16.78 -30.32 -0.10
CA GLU A 611 -17.02 -28.92 -0.48
C GLU A 611 -17.90 -28.15 0.53
N ASP A 612 -18.77 -28.84 1.26
CA ASP A 612 -19.61 -28.32 2.33
C ASP A 612 -18.84 -28.04 3.63
N GLN A 613 -17.61 -28.51 3.75
CA GLN A 613 -16.77 -28.39 4.93
C GLN A 613 -15.58 -27.44 4.71
N VAL A 614 -15.88 -26.16 4.53
CA VAL A 614 -14.87 -25.12 4.34
C VAL A 614 -13.91 -25.05 5.53
N GLY A 615 -12.61 -24.98 5.26
CA GLY A 615 -11.54 -24.89 6.27
C GLY A 615 -11.27 -26.18 7.03
N LYS A 616 -11.85 -27.30 6.61
CA LYS A 616 -11.67 -28.62 7.22
C LYS A 616 -11.03 -29.64 6.28
N GLY A 617 -10.39 -30.63 6.85
CA GLY A 617 -9.79 -31.77 6.15
C GLY A 617 -9.80 -33.03 6.99
N LYS A 618 -9.47 -34.15 6.35
CA LYS A 618 -9.36 -35.44 7.04
C LYS A 618 -7.98 -35.56 7.69
N ASN A 619 -7.96 -35.73 8.99
CA ASN A 619 -6.72 -36.00 9.73
C ASN A 619 -6.27 -37.45 9.50
N ILE A 620 -5.05 -37.63 8.98
CA ILE A 620 -4.51 -38.97 8.68
C ILE A 620 -4.23 -39.83 9.92
N ILE A 621 -4.23 -39.24 11.10
CA ILE A 621 -3.86 -39.92 12.35
C ILE A 621 -5.08 -40.58 13.00
N ASN A 622 -6.18 -39.85 13.09
CA ASN A 622 -7.42 -40.30 13.71
C ASN A 622 -8.57 -40.52 12.72
N HIS A 623 -8.38 -40.16 11.45
CA HIS A 623 -9.35 -40.22 10.36
C HIS A 623 -10.59 -39.33 10.52
N GLU A 624 -10.56 -38.38 11.47
CA GLU A 624 -11.64 -37.44 11.73
C GLU A 624 -11.54 -36.19 10.85
N MET A 625 -12.70 -35.56 10.59
CA MET A 625 -12.78 -34.25 9.90
C MET A 625 -12.60 -33.10 10.88
N GLU A 626 -11.48 -32.41 10.80
CA GLU A 626 -11.08 -31.36 11.72
C GLU A 626 -10.74 -30.07 10.98
N LEU A 627 -10.59 -28.96 11.72
CA LEU A 627 -10.07 -27.71 11.16
C LEU A 627 -8.63 -27.91 10.70
N LEU A 628 -8.31 -27.43 9.50
CA LEU A 628 -6.98 -27.55 8.88
C LEU A 628 -5.83 -27.07 9.78
N PRO A 629 -5.93 -25.93 10.50
CA PRO A 629 -4.87 -25.52 11.41
C PRO A 629 -4.64 -26.52 12.57
N TYR A 630 -5.66 -27.19 13.07
CA TYR A 630 -5.52 -28.18 14.14
C TYR A 630 -4.80 -29.43 13.64
N ILE A 631 -5.17 -29.92 12.47
CA ILE A 631 -4.48 -31.03 11.81
C ILE A 631 -3.00 -30.67 11.57
N ALA A 632 -2.73 -29.49 11.02
CA ALA A 632 -1.36 -29.05 10.75
C ALA A 632 -0.50 -28.89 12.03
N ARG A 633 -1.12 -28.45 13.15
CA ARG A 633 -0.44 -28.41 14.45
C ARG A 633 -0.14 -29.80 14.98
N GLU A 634 -1.04 -30.74 14.85
CA GLU A 634 -0.78 -32.12 15.24
C GLU A 634 0.34 -32.75 14.39
N TYR A 635 0.32 -32.53 13.07
CA TYR A 635 1.42 -32.97 12.19
C TYR A 635 2.74 -32.37 12.59
N LYS A 636 2.78 -31.05 12.88
CA LYS A 636 4.00 -30.39 13.37
C LYS A 636 4.52 -31.01 14.67
N SER A 637 3.64 -31.27 15.64
CA SER A 637 4.02 -31.90 16.94
C SER A 637 4.64 -33.28 16.76
N ARG A 638 4.21 -34.02 15.74
CA ARG A 638 4.71 -35.33 15.36
C ARG A 638 5.82 -35.29 14.33
N LYS A 639 6.30 -34.11 13.92
CA LYS A 639 7.32 -33.88 12.89
C LYS A 639 6.95 -34.47 11.51
N ILE A 640 5.65 -34.51 11.20
CA ILE A 640 5.13 -34.93 9.90
C ILE A 640 5.15 -33.73 8.96
N LYS A 641 5.95 -33.80 7.89
CA LYS A 641 5.88 -32.84 6.77
C LYS A 641 4.62 -33.15 5.94
N TRP A 642 4.05 -32.11 5.31
CA TRP A 642 2.82 -32.24 4.54
C TRP A 642 2.78 -31.26 3.37
N ILE A 643 1.84 -31.45 2.45
CA ILE A 643 1.69 -30.66 1.24
C ILE A 643 0.27 -30.13 1.06
N ILE A 644 0.14 -29.10 0.21
CA ILE A 644 -1.14 -28.56 -0.28
C ILE A 644 -1.25 -28.86 -1.77
N ILE A 645 -2.43 -29.31 -2.22
CA ILE A 645 -2.77 -29.39 -3.63
C ILE A 645 -3.69 -28.21 -3.95
N GLY A 646 -3.21 -27.24 -4.76
CA GLY A 646 -3.93 -26.04 -5.16
C GLY A 646 -4.62 -26.20 -6.52
N ASP A 647 -5.67 -25.46 -6.74
CA ASP A 647 -6.31 -25.31 -8.05
C ASP A 647 -5.70 -24.13 -8.83
N SER A 648 -6.42 -23.58 -9.79
CA SER A 648 -5.94 -22.48 -10.65
C SER A 648 -5.80 -21.17 -9.87
N ASN A 649 -4.74 -20.41 -10.17
CA ASN A 649 -4.44 -19.11 -9.58
C ASN A 649 -4.37 -19.10 -8.05
N TYR A 650 -3.76 -20.15 -7.47
CA TYR A 650 -3.62 -20.30 -6.01
C TYR A 650 -2.88 -19.12 -5.40
N GLY A 651 -3.47 -18.54 -4.34
CA GLY A 651 -2.90 -17.40 -3.62
C GLY A 651 -3.20 -16.02 -4.25
N GLU A 652 -4.25 -15.92 -5.09
CA GLU A 652 -4.71 -14.64 -5.61
C GLU A 652 -5.04 -13.65 -4.48
N GLY A 653 -4.84 -12.34 -4.71
CA GLY A 653 -5.20 -11.28 -3.76
C GLY A 653 -4.02 -10.47 -3.27
N SER A 654 -4.16 -9.90 -2.06
CA SER A 654 -3.13 -9.04 -1.47
C SER A 654 -1.83 -9.79 -1.20
N SER A 655 -0.70 -9.09 -1.31
CA SER A 655 0.60 -9.63 -0.86
C SER A 655 0.59 -9.82 0.66
N ARG A 656 0.36 -11.06 1.11
CA ARG A 656 0.38 -11.43 2.53
C ARG A 656 1.44 -12.47 2.76
N GLU A 657 2.54 -12.07 3.39
CA GLU A 657 3.62 -12.96 3.79
C GLU A 657 3.13 -14.08 4.72
N HIS A 658 2.16 -13.81 5.58
CA HIS A 658 1.58 -14.81 6.48
C HIS A 658 0.95 -15.98 5.73
N ALA A 659 0.39 -15.76 4.53
CA ALA A 659 -0.14 -16.84 3.70
C ALA A 659 0.93 -17.85 3.24
N ALA A 660 2.21 -17.48 3.29
CA ALA A 660 3.34 -18.40 3.07
C ALA A 660 4.04 -18.79 4.37
N MET A 661 4.12 -17.88 5.35
CA MET A 661 4.79 -18.16 6.63
C MET A 661 4.04 -19.16 7.48
N THR A 662 2.71 -19.07 7.58
CA THR A 662 1.92 -19.95 8.45
C THR A 662 1.96 -21.41 7.99
N PRO A 663 1.76 -21.76 6.70
CA PRO A 663 1.95 -23.14 6.26
C PRO A 663 3.40 -23.62 6.49
N ARG A 664 4.42 -22.78 6.19
CA ARG A 664 5.82 -23.13 6.45
C ARG A 664 6.06 -23.42 7.92
N TYR A 665 5.57 -22.56 8.80
CA TYR A 665 5.69 -22.70 10.26
C TYR A 665 5.04 -23.99 10.78
N LEU A 666 3.92 -24.39 10.20
CA LEU A 666 3.19 -25.62 10.59
C LEU A 666 3.67 -26.88 9.86
N GLY A 667 4.72 -26.82 9.03
CA GLY A 667 5.37 -28.00 8.45
C GLY A 667 5.07 -28.28 6.97
N CYS A 668 4.40 -27.34 6.26
CA CYS A 668 4.26 -27.43 4.82
C CYS A 668 5.64 -27.36 4.13
N CYS A 669 5.94 -28.32 3.29
CA CYS A 669 7.20 -28.34 2.54
C CYS A 669 7.02 -28.09 1.05
N ALA A 670 5.82 -28.35 0.50
CA ALA A 670 5.51 -28.08 -0.91
C ALA A 670 4.05 -27.70 -1.11
N VAL A 671 3.83 -26.89 -2.12
CA VAL A 671 2.50 -26.60 -2.69
C VAL A 671 2.55 -26.97 -4.17
N ILE A 672 1.65 -27.85 -4.62
CA ILE A 672 1.52 -28.25 -6.01
C ILE A 672 0.18 -27.71 -6.51
N SER A 673 0.17 -26.89 -7.55
CA SER A 673 -1.07 -26.30 -8.06
C SER A 673 -1.18 -26.36 -9.58
N ARG A 674 -2.40 -26.17 -10.11
CA ARG A 674 -2.59 -25.98 -11.56
C ARG A 674 -1.90 -24.71 -12.05
N SER A 675 -1.98 -23.63 -11.26
CA SER A 675 -1.23 -22.38 -11.44
C SER A 675 -1.21 -21.55 -10.16
N PHE A 676 -0.25 -20.65 -10.04
CA PHE A 676 -0.12 -19.73 -8.92
C PHE A 676 -0.47 -18.29 -9.31
N ALA A 677 -0.98 -17.53 -8.34
CA ALA A 677 -0.84 -16.10 -8.35
C ALA A 677 0.64 -15.75 -8.11
N ARG A 678 1.23 -14.96 -9.00
CA ARG A 678 2.69 -14.73 -9.04
C ARG A 678 3.31 -14.28 -7.73
N ILE A 679 2.72 -13.27 -7.08
CA ILE A 679 3.24 -12.73 -5.81
C ILE A 679 3.28 -13.82 -4.74
N HIS A 680 2.24 -14.67 -4.69
CA HIS A 680 2.18 -15.74 -3.70
C HIS A 680 3.19 -16.84 -3.98
N GLU A 681 3.40 -17.20 -5.25
CA GLU A 681 4.47 -18.13 -5.65
C GLU A 681 5.84 -17.64 -5.18
N THR A 682 6.15 -16.36 -5.41
CA THR A 682 7.39 -15.75 -4.93
C THR A 682 7.49 -15.81 -3.40
N ASN A 683 6.40 -15.51 -2.68
CA ASN A 683 6.39 -15.58 -1.22
C ASN A 683 6.62 -17.01 -0.70
N LEU A 684 6.03 -18.03 -1.35
CA LEU A 684 6.30 -19.43 -1.00
C LEU A 684 7.80 -19.78 -1.17
N LYS A 685 8.39 -19.41 -2.30
CA LYS A 685 9.82 -19.62 -2.58
C LYS A 685 10.72 -18.93 -1.55
N LYS A 686 10.41 -17.68 -1.22
CA LYS A 686 11.15 -16.89 -0.21
C LYS A 686 11.10 -17.49 1.18
N GLN A 687 9.99 -18.16 1.53
CA GLN A 687 9.86 -18.89 2.80
C GLN A 687 10.36 -20.33 2.74
N GLY A 688 11.00 -20.76 1.64
CA GLY A 688 11.55 -22.09 1.49
C GLY A 688 10.51 -23.21 1.31
N ILE A 689 9.29 -22.89 0.86
CA ILE A 689 8.29 -23.85 0.42
C ILE A 689 8.49 -24.13 -1.06
N LEU A 690 8.53 -25.40 -1.44
CA LEU A 690 8.65 -25.80 -2.83
C LEU A 690 7.34 -25.51 -3.59
N ALA A 691 7.36 -24.52 -4.48
CA ALA A 691 6.21 -24.13 -5.29
C ALA A 691 6.29 -24.81 -6.67
N LEU A 692 5.36 -25.71 -6.96
CA LEU A 692 5.36 -26.57 -8.15
C LEU A 692 4.03 -26.49 -8.88
N THR A 693 4.06 -26.67 -10.20
CA THR A 693 2.86 -26.77 -11.03
C THR A 693 2.85 -28.05 -11.84
N PHE A 694 1.67 -28.58 -12.10
CA PHE A 694 1.51 -29.74 -12.97
C PHE A 694 1.99 -29.43 -14.40
N VAL A 695 2.77 -30.34 -15.01
CA VAL A 695 3.09 -30.24 -16.44
C VAL A 695 1.80 -30.45 -17.25
N ASN A 696 1.02 -31.45 -16.90
CA ASN A 696 -0.34 -31.65 -17.40
C ASN A 696 -1.36 -31.21 -16.32
N PRO A 697 -2.11 -30.14 -16.50
CA PRO A 697 -3.08 -29.66 -15.49
C PRO A 697 -4.13 -30.69 -15.06
N ASN A 698 -4.43 -31.69 -15.90
CA ASN A 698 -5.39 -32.75 -15.59
C ASN A 698 -4.84 -33.77 -14.56
N ASP A 699 -3.54 -33.78 -14.30
CA ASP A 699 -2.97 -34.66 -13.26
C ASP A 699 -3.44 -34.29 -11.85
N TYR A 700 -3.95 -33.06 -11.66
CA TYR A 700 -4.65 -32.67 -10.46
C TYR A 700 -5.82 -33.63 -10.12
N ASP A 701 -6.56 -34.10 -11.14
CA ASP A 701 -7.73 -34.94 -10.94
C ASP A 701 -7.39 -36.38 -10.53
N LYS A 702 -6.15 -36.84 -10.79
CA LYS A 702 -5.64 -38.14 -10.35
C LYS A 702 -5.45 -38.25 -8.83
N ILE A 703 -5.26 -37.12 -8.14
CA ILE A 703 -4.94 -37.10 -6.71
C ILE A 703 -6.20 -37.31 -5.88
N LEU A 704 -6.23 -38.34 -5.04
CA LEU A 704 -7.33 -38.70 -4.13
C LEU A 704 -7.00 -38.30 -2.68
N GLU A 705 -8.00 -38.36 -1.79
CA GLU A 705 -7.91 -37.83 -0.41
C GLU A 705 -6.85 -38.54 0.44
N ASP A 706 -6.79 -39.87 0.34
CA ASP A 706 -5.89 -40.71 1.15
C ASP A 706 -4.52 -40.95 0.52
N ASP A 707 -4.24 -40.31 -0.61
CA ASP A 707 -2.98 -40.47 -1.32
C ASP A 707 -1.80 -39.89 -0.54
N ARG A 708 -0.62 -40.42 -0.85
CA ARG A 708 0.66 -39.88 -0.42
C ARG A 708 1.48 -39.50 -1.64
N LEU A 709 2.23 -38.41 -1.56
CA LEU A 709 3.03 -37.94 -2.69
C LEU A 709 4.52 -37.97 -2.37
N SER A 710 5.31 -38.52 -3.29
CA SER A 710 6.76 -38.40 -3.25
C SER A 710 7.23 -37.45 -4.35
N ILE A 711 8.07 -36.47 -4.01
CA ILE A 711 8.68 -35.52 -4.94
C ILE A 711 10.16 -35.88 -5.05
N LEU A 712 10.55 -36.34 -6.22
CA LEU A 712 11.87 -36.91 -6.47
C LEU A 712 12.74 -36.01 -7.36
N GLY A 713 14.05 -36.11 -7.20
CA GLY A 713 15.03 -35.38 -8.01
C GLY A 713 15.44 -34.01 -7.42
N LEU A 714 15.10 -33.73 -6.17
CA LEU A 714 15.39 -32.43 -5.50
C LEU A 714 16.90 -32.17 -5.40
N LYS A 715 17.75 -33.18 -5.27
CA LYS A 715 19.22 -33.03 -5.28
C LYS A 715 19.74 -32.40 -6.57
N ASN A 716 19.03 -32.65 -7.67
CA ASN A 716 19.36 -32.17 -9.01
C ASN A 716 18.43 -31.04 -9.48
N LEU A 717 17.79 -30.36 -8.54
CA LEU A 717 16.90 -29.22 -8.85
C LEU A 717 17.69 -28.17 -9.62
N GLN A 718 17.27 -27.89 -10.83
CA GLN A 718 17.88 -26.94 -11.77
C GLN A 718 16.82 -26.18 -12.54
N GLU A 719 17.15 -24.95 -12.90
CA GLU A 719 16.30 -24.10 -13.73
C GLU A 719 15.85 -24.82 -15.01
N GLY A 720 14.52 -24.79 -15.25
CA GLY A 720 13.91 -25.40 -16.44
C GLY A 720 13.78 -26.92 -16.44
N LYS A 721 14.27 -27.64 -15.43
CA LYS A 721 14.10 -29.09 -15.31
C LYS A 721 12.83 -29.46 -14.55
N HIS A 722 12.13 -30.47 -15.04
CA HIS A 722 10.97 -31.03 -14.34
C HIS A 722 11.41 -31.93 -13.18
N LEU A 723 10.54 -32.09 -12.20
CA LEU A 723 10.66 -33.05 -11.10
C LEU A 723 9.67 -34.19 -11.33
N THR A 724 10.01 -35.38 -10.87
CA THR A 724 9.09 -36.53 -10.85
C THR A 724 8.26 -36.51 -9.56
N CYS A 725 6.97 -36.70 -9.67
CA CYS A 725 6.08 -36.94 -8.53
C CYS A 725 5.42 -38.31 -8.64
N ILE A 726 5.53 -39.11 -7.60
CA ILE A 726 4.84 -40.41 -7.47
C ILE A 726 3.61 -40.18 -6.56
N ILE A 727 2.46 -40.50 -7.08
CA ILE A 727 1.20 -40.55 -6.31
C ILE A 727 1.03 -41.98 -5.84
N HIS A 728 1.14 -42.21 -4.53
CA HIS A 728 0.90 -43.48 -3.89
C HIS A 728 -0.56 -43.58 -3.46
N HIS A 729 -1.33 -44.36 -4.18
CA HIS A 729 -2.77 -44.54 -3.88
C HIS A 729 -2.99 -45.55 -2.73
N SER A 730 -4.11 -45.37 -2.03
CA SER A 730 -4.50 -46.24 -0.91
C SER A 730 -4.73 -47.70 -1.32
N ASN A 731 -4.98 -48.00 -2.60
CA ASN A 731 -5.10 -49.34 -3.17
C ASN A 731 -3.77 -49.98 -3.54
N ALA A 732 -2.65 -49.41 -3.12
CA ALA A 732 -1.27 -49.85 -3.40
C ALA A 732 -0.85 -49.77 -4.89
N THR A 733 -1.52 -48.93 -5.67
CA THR A 733 -1.05 -48.57 -7.03
C THR A 733 -0.33 -47.21 -6.96
N ASP A 734 0.61 -47.02 -7.89
CA ASP A 734 1.35 -45.77 -8.01
C ASP A 734 1.13 -45.15 -9.39
N ASP A 735 0.89 -43.84 -9.44
CA ASP A 735 0.88 -43.04 -10.65
C ASP A 735 2.12 -42.12 -10.67
N GLU A 736 2.81 -42.07 -11.79
CA GLU A 736 3.90 -41.14 -12.02
C GLU A 736 3.40 -39.92 -12.81
N ILE A 737 3.72 -38.73 -12.32
CA ILE A 737 3.41 -37.45 -12.99
C ILE A 737 4.65 -36.55 -12.99
N LEU A 738 4.67 -35.58 -13.91
CA LEU A 738 5.73 -34.58 -13.99
C LEU A 738 5.26 -33.24 -13.43
N LEU A 739 6.13 -32.63 -12.63
CA LEU A 739 5.96 -31.30 -12.07
C LEU A 739 6.99 -30.34 -12.66
N LYS A 740 6.56 -29.12 -12.97
CA LYS A 740 7.42 -28.01 -13.40
C LYS A 740 7.50 -26.95 -12.32
N HIS A 741 8.50 -26.11 -12.42
CA HIS A 741 8.72 -24.98 -11.53
C HIS A 741 9.32 -23.79 -12.28
N SER A 742 9.26 -22.61 -11.65
CA SER A 742 9.83 -21.35 -12.17
C SER A 742 11.01 -20.85 -11.33
N TYR A 743 11.71 -21.75 -10.62
CA TYR A 743 12.89 -21.38 -9.84
C TYR A 743 14.07 -21.02 -10.76
N ASN A 744 14.65 -19.84 -10.50
CA ASN A 744 16.00 -19.51 -10.98
C ASN A 744 17.07 -19.99 -9.99
N SER A 745 18.34 -19.87 -10.38
CA SER A 745 19.46 -20.34 -9.57
C SER A 745 19.51 -19.75 -8.16
N SER A 746 19.22 -18.45 -8.01
CA SER A 746 19.19 -17.79 -6.69
C SER A 746 18.04 -18.30 -5.81
N GLN A 747 16.88 -18.55 -6.39
CA GLN A 747 15.71 -19.06 -5.69
C GLN A 747 15.89 -20.52 -5.25
N ILE A 748 16.65 -21.31 -6.01
CA ILE A 748 17.05 -22.67 -5.60
C ILE A 748 17.90 -22.61 -4.32
N GLU A 749 18.81 -21.65 -4.22
CA GLU A 749 19.61 -21.46 -3.00
C GLU A 749 18.75 -21.02 -1.81
N TRP A 750 17.68 -20.22 -2.01
CA TRP A 750 16.71 -19.92 -0.95
C TRP A 750 16.05 -21.19 -0.41
N PHE A 751 15.59 -22.05 -1.30
CA PHE A 751 14.99 -23.34 -0.90
C PHE A 751 15.96 -24.19 -0.09
N LYS A 752 17.20 -24.34 -0.54
CA LYS A 752 18.24 -25.10 0.17
C LYS A 752 18.57 -24.51 1.54
N ALA A 753 18.66 -23.19 1.65
CA ALA A 753 18.92 -22.50 2.92
C ALA A 753 17.72 -22.49 3.88
N GLY A 754 16.53 -22.88 3.41
CA GLY A 754 15.29 -22.90 4.17
C GLY A 754 14.46 -21.61 4.12
N SER A 755 15.08 -20.50 3.69
CA SER A 755 14.42 -19.23 3.33
C SER A 755 15.44 -18.27 2.67
N ALA A 756 14.94 -17.21 2.03
CA ALA A 756 15.78 -16.15 1.48
C ALA A 756 16.60 -15.44 2.57
N LEU A 757 15.98 -15.13 3.71
CA LEU A 757 16.65 -14.49 4.85
C LEU A 757 17.71 -15.40 5.51
N ASN A 758 17.48 -16.71 5.55
CA ASN A 758 18.48 -17.65 6.04
C ASN A 758 19.74 -17.64 5.16
N LEU A 759 19.57 -17.56 3.84
CA LEU A 759 20.70 -17.47 2.91
C LEU A 759 21.52 -16.20 3.16
N MET A 760 20.85 -15.08 3.46
CA MET A 760 21.53 -13.83 3.85
C MET A 760 22.36 -14.00 5.12
N ARG A 761 21.81 -14.66 6.14
CA ARG A 761 22.48 -14.92 7.41
C ARG A 761 23.73 -15.79 7.27
N SER A 762 23.77 -16.66 6.26
CA SER A 762 24.91 -17.58 6.02
C SER A 762 26.04 -16.95 5.19
N LYS A 763 25.79 -15.81 4.56
CA LYS A 763 26.79 -15.01 3.83
C LYS A 763 27.43 -13.96 4.74
#